data_b378424f3e7bec52a1f210ddf724c386
#
_entry.id   b378424f3e7bec52a1f210ddf724c386
#
_cell.length_a   1.000
_cell.length_b   1.000
_cell.length_c   1.000
_cell.angle_alpha   90.00
_cell.angle_beta   90.00
_cell.angle_gamma   90.00
#
_symmetry.space_group_name_H-M   'P 1'
#
loop_
_entity.id
_entity.type
_entity.pdbx_description
1 polymer ?
#
loop_
_entity_poly.entity_id
_entity_poly.type
_entity_poly.pdbx_seq_one_letter_code
_entity_poly.pdbx_strand_id
1 'polypeptide(L)'
;MSLNITINGKNYEAKSDQTVLDACKENGVIIPTLCHDPRLKPFGSCMICRVEIQGERGVPLSCGAQVRDGMVITTESDAIKQSRKTCLELLLSQHYGDCTAPCVLECPAHTDVQGYICHIANGRYDEALQLIKHTNPLPVVCGRICPRPCEKKCRRNIFEGKIGIANLKRFAADIDLKKDAPYLPPKKSATGKKAAIIGAGPAGLTAAWFLTQEGHSVTIYERQENPGGMLRYGIPSYRLPRETLDEEVNVIKSLGVEIIYNKEFGKDITVKSLYADGFNAILLAVGSQKGYPLGVDGEKDCPHILIGVDFLGTVTRGKQPDFNGKKIAVVGGGNTAMDCVRTSIRLGAENVKLIYRRTIAEMPADEAEIEEAQLEGIEFLVLNNPLSVSESGGKVTMKLTKMELGESDASGRRSPRPIAGSEYNIEVDYVISAIGQTQDLSFINNECNVSTNRDCLVVDKNTSITGIDGVFAAGDGVTGPKTAIMAIAGGKKAAMAMSQYMLGKTITVEPEPYHHIKAKDYKDIDPATFVNEKGSSVEKIEKVQMPMLTKEQRDNNFNEVELGFSEEEAKKEASRCLSCGCADADECKLRKYAAVYGANQEALSGEQTTHPIDDSHRYIVRDRNKCILCARCVRICIESGSGVFGFVGRGFDTTVEPPFSLPLGEDKNCTNCGLCVSTCPTGALTPRKDTEFPTTAYTDSEDVRLTAIKDALAQCNPA
;
A
#
# COMPACT_ATOMS: atom_id res chain seq x y z
N MET A 1 31.05 34.22 -29.41
CA MET A 1 30.24 35.45 -29.57
C MET A 1 29.02 35.30 -28.69
N SER A 2 28.61 36.39 -28.02
CA SER A 2 27.35 36.43 -27.28
C SER A 2 26.21 36.66 -28.27
N LEU A 3 25.13 35.87 -28.13
CA LEU A 3 23.93 35.95 -28.96
C LEU A 3 22.75 36.32 -28.03
N ASN A 4 21.81 37.10 -28.53
CA ASN A 4 20.58 37.42 -27.79
C ASN A 4 19.49 36.45 -28.20
N ILE A 5 18.88 35.78 -27.21
CA ILE A 5 17.78 34.84 -27.42
C ILE A 5 16.62 35.15 -26.47
N THR A 6 15.42 34.75 -26.85
CA THR A 6 14.25 34.86 -25.98
C THR A 6 13.76 33.47 -25.63
N ILE A 7 13.63 33.17 -24.34
CA ILE A 7 13.08 31.89 -23.84
C ILE A 7 11.83 32.19 -23.01
N ASN A 8 10.68 31.65 -23.40
CA ASN A 8 9.40 31.87 -22.75
C ASN A 8 9.07 33.34 -22.46
N GLY A 9 9.38 34.21 -23.43
CA GLY A 9 9.14 35.66 -23.37
C GLY A 9 10.17 36.46 -22.55
N LYS A 10 11.24 35.86 -22.05
CA LYS A 10 12.33 36.54 -21.35
C LYS A 10 13.62 36.52 -22.20
N ASN A 11 14.34 37.63 -22.19
CA ASN A 11 15.60 37.77 -22.95
C ASN A 11 16.79 37.23 -22.15
N TYR A 12 17.66 36.50 -22.83
CA TYR A 12 18.86 35.89 -22.27
C TYR A 12 20.02 35.99 -23.25
N GLU A 13 21.23 35.91 -22.72
CA GLU A 13 22.44 35.76 -23.53
C GLU A 13 22.80 34.26 -23.67
N ALA A 14 23.28 33.88 -24.84
CA ALA A 14 23.74 32.53 -25.12
C ALA A 14 25.04 32.57 -25.94
N LYS A 15 25.82 31.48 -25.96
CA LYS A 15 27.05 31.36 -26.74
C LYS A 15 26.73 30.67 -28.07
N SER A 16 27.44 31.07 -29.12
CA SER A 16 27.20 30.56 -30.47
C SER A 16 27.48 29.07 -30.70
N ASP A 17 28.16 28.43 -29.77
CA ASP A 17 28.50 27.00 -29.77
C ASP A 17 27.52 26.14 -28.95
N GLN A 18 26.52 26.76 -28.31
CA GLN A 18 25.55 26.07 -27.49
C GLN A 18 24.37 25.50 -28.28
N THR A 19 23.82 24.41 -27.82
CA THR A 19 22.48 23.96 -28.22
C THR A 19 21.41 24.76 -27.47
N VAL A 20 20.17 24.74 -27.96
CA VAL A 20 19.01 25.31 -27.26
C VAL A 20 18.84 24.67 -25.88
N LEU A 21 19.13 23.36 -25.74
CA LEU A 21 19.09 22.68 -24.45
C LEU A 21 20.11 23.25 -23.46
N ASP A 22 21.35 23.49 -23.91
CA ASP A 22 22.41 24.02 -23.06
C ASP A 22 22.10 25.46 -22.63
N ALA A 23 21.65 26.31 -23.57
CA ALA A 23 21.24 27.67 -23.28
C ALA A 23 20.06 27.74 -22.30
N CYS A 24 19.06 26.88 -22.44
CA CYS A 24 17.95 26.79 -21.51
C CYS A 24 18.44 26.37 -20.11
N LYS A 25 19.31 25.35 -20.02
CA LYS A 25 19.84 24.83 -18.75
C LYS A 25 20.65 25.90 -18.00
N GLU A 26 21.55 26.63 -18.69
CA GLU A 26 22.35 27.71 -18.09
C GLU A 26 21.48 28.84 -17.55
N ASN A 27 20.33 29.07 -18.15
CA ASN A 27 19.36 30.08 -17.73
C ASN A 27 18.24 29.55 -16.79
N GLY A 28 18.44 28.37 -16.20
CA GLY A 28 17.53 27.79 -15.20
C GLY A 28 16.22 27.25 -15.79
N VAL A 29 16.10 27.11 -17.11
CA VAL A 29 14.93 26.55 -17.79
C VAL A 29 15.15 25.04 -18.01
N ILE A 30 14.41 24.22 -17.33
CA ILE A 30 14.54 22.76 -17.39
C ILE A 30 13.74 22.20 -18.56
N ILE A 31 14.42 21.50 -19.48
CA ILE A 31 13.79 20.72 -20.54
C ILE A 31 14.02 19.23 -20.26
N PRO A 32 12.98 18.37 -20.34
CA PRO A 32 13.12 16.95 -20.05
C PRO A 32 13.98 16.24 -21.08
N THR A 33 14.85 15.32 -20.61
CA THR A 33 15.71 14.50 -21.48
C THR A 33 15.85 13.08 -20.96
N LEU A 34 15.95 12.08 -21.86
CA LEU A 34 16.27 10.68 -21.52
C LEU A 34 17.57 10.22 -22.19
N CYS A 35 17.79 10.54 -23.46
CA CYS A 35 18.99 10.10 -24.19
C CYS A 35 20.18 11.10 -24.11
N HIS A 36 19.99 12.26 -23.47
CA HIS A 36 21.06 13.24 -23.27
C HIS A 36 21.88 12.92 -22.01
N ASP A 37 23.18 13.01 -22.12
CA ASP A 37 24.15 12.97 -21.04
C ASP A 37 25.21 14.04 -21.33
N PRO A 38 25.57 14.90 -20.37
CA PRO A 38 26.50 16.02 -20.61
C PRO A 38 27.91 15.58 -21.05
N ARG A 39 28.30 14.35 -20.81
CA ARG A 39 29.56 13.74 -21.23
C ARG A 39 29.55 13.27 -22.69
N LEU A 40 28.36 13.25 -23.32
CA LEU A 40 28.16 12.63 -24.64
C LEU A 40 27.58 13.63 -25.64
N LYS A 41 27.97 13.51 -26.90
CA LYS A 41 27.34 14.26 -27.98
C LYS A 41 25.84 13.98 -28.07
N PRO A 42 24.99 14.93 -28.49
CA PRO A 42 23.56 14.70 -28.67
C PRO A 42 23.26 13.52 -29.61
N PHE A 43 22.21 12.74 -29.28
CA PHE A 43 21.78 11.59 -30.09
C PHE A 43 20.35 11.71 -30.64
N GLY A 44 19.44 12.33 -29.87
CA GLY A 44 18.10 12.66 -30.32
C GLY A 44 17.09 11.51 -30.36
N SER A 45 17.40 10.30 -29.82
CA SER A 45 16.53 9.13 -29.93
C SER A 45 15.25 9.20 -29.09
N CYS A 46 15.28 9.81 -27.90
CA CYS A 46 14.11 9.81 -27.00
C CYS A 46 13.03 10.82 -27.38
N MET A 47 13.37 11.82 -28.15
CA MET A 47 12.49 12.85 -28.73
C MET A 47 11.66 13.67 -27.72
N ILE A 48 11.96 13.64 -26.40
CA ILE A 48 11.19 14.36 -25.40
C ILE A 48 11.68 15.79 -25.13
N CYS A 49 12.87 16.18 -25.62
CA CYS A 49 13.43 17.52 -25.45
C CYS A 49 12.90 18.53 -26.50
N ARG A 50 11.67 18.34 -26.95
CA ARG A 50 11.02 19.16 -27.97
C ARG A 50 10.74 20.57 -27.47
N VAL A 51 10.91 21.55 -28.36
CA VAL A 51 10.63 22.97 -28.14
C VAL A 51 9.98 23.54 -29.40
N GLU A 52 9.33 24.68 -29.31
CA GLU A 52 8.92 25.49 -30.45
C GLU A 52 9.94 26.59 -30.66
N ILE A 53 10.33 26.84 -31.92
CA ILE A 53 11.20 27.93 -32.33
C ILE A 53 10.44 28.76 -33.34
N GLN A 54 10.30 30.06 -33.08
CA GLN A 54 9.57 30.96 -33.97
C GLN A 54 10.15 30.96 -35.38
N GLY A 55 9.31 30.74 -36.37
CA GLY A 55 9.72 30.66 -37.78
C GLY A 55 10.16 29.27 -38.25
N GLU A 56 10.28 28.29 -37.35
CA GLU A 56 10.54 26.89 -37.70
C GLU A 56 9.26 26.07 -37.78
N ARG A 57 9.23 25.03 -38.60
CA ARG A 57 8.10 24.12 -38.71
C ARG A 57 8.22 23.01 -37.64
N GLY A 58 7.10 22.72 -36.96
CA GLY A 58 7.02 21.64 -36.02
C GLY A 58 7.66 21.95 -34.65
N VAL A 59 8.15 20.93 -33.97
CA VAL A 59 8.72 20.99 -32.61
C VAL A 59 10.11 20.34 -32.63
N PRO A 60 11.17 21.09 -33.02
CA PRO A 60 12.52 20.57 -33.08
C PRO A 60 13.05 20.10 -31.74
N LEU A 61 14.11 19.29 -31.76
CA LEU A 61 14.80 18.79 -30.57
C LEU A 61 15.80 19.81 -30.06
N SER A 62 15.61 20.31 -28.86
CA SER A 62 16.51 21.30 -28.24
C SER A 62 17.96 20.80 -28.08
N CYS A 63 18.16 19.48 -27.90
CA CYS A 63 19.50 18.89 -27.77
C CYS A 63 20.33 18.92 -29.08
N GLY A 64 19.68 19.10 -30.22
CA GLY A 64 20.37 19.16 -31.55
C GLY A 64 20.26 20.51 -32.22
N ALA A 65 19.33 21.38 -31.83
CA ALA A 65 19.18 22.72 -32.40
C ALA A 65 20.22 23.68 -31.83
N GLN A 66 21.03 24.30 -32.72
CA GLN A 66 22.01 25.31 -32.33
C GLN A 66 21.35 26.68 -32.15
N VAL A 67 21.76 27.42 -31.13
CA VAL A 67 21.27 28.79 -30.91
C VAL A 67 21.71 29.74 -32.00
N ARG A 68 20.85 30.70 -32.33
CA ARG A 68 21.09 31.77 -33.32
C ARG A 68 20.65 33.11 -32.73
N ASP A 69 21.27 34.17 -33.15
CA ASP A 69 20.91 35.52 -32.69
C ASP A 69 19.44 35.83 -33.04
N GLY A 70 18.73 36.42 -32.10
CA GLY A 70 17.32 36.75 -32.23
C GLY A 70 16.36 35.56 -32.14
N MET A 71 16.82 34.33 -31.77
CA MET A 71 15.97 33.14 -31.67
C MET A 71 14.95 33.30 -30.56
N VAL A 72 13.67 32.99 -30.86
CA VAL A 72 12.56 32.99 -29.89
C VAL A 72 12.11 31.54 -29.65
N ILE A 73 12.23 31.10 -28.41
CA ILE A 73 12.05 29.69 -27.97
C ILE A 73 10.92 29.62 -27.00
N THR A 74 9.97 28.69 -27.23
CA THR A 74 8.92 28.30 -26.28
C THR A 74 9.20 26.87 -25.84
N THR A 75 9.30 26.66 -24.52
CA THR A 75 9.62 25.34 -23.95
C THR A 75 8.41 24.59 -23.42
N GLU A 76 7.27 25.27 -23.27
CA GLU A 76 6.02 24.73 -22.74
C GLU A 76 4.82 25.30 -23.51
N SER A 77 4.18 24.48 -24.32
CA SER A 77 2.89 24.72 -24.97
C SER A 77 2.09 23.43 -24.96
N ASP A 78 0.80 23.48 -25.27
CA ASP A 78 -0.04 22.29 -25.33
C ASP A 78 0.46 21.32 -26.43
N ALA A 79 0.97 21.83 -27.55
CA ALA A 79 1.55 21.02 -28.61
C ALA A 79 2.83 20.31 -28.15
N ILE A 80 3.71 21.01 -27.41
CA ILE A 80 4.91 20.41 -26.83
C ILE A 80 4.54 19.34 -25.81
N LYS A 81 3.61 19.63 -24.89
CA LYS A 81 3.16 18.68 -23.85
C LYS A 81 2.58 17.41 -24.48
N GLN A 82 1.68 17.57 -25.47
CA GLN A 82 1.11 16.43 -26.18
C GLN A 82 2.18 15.61 -26.92
N SER A 83 3.12 16.28 -27.59
CA SER A 83 4.22 15.60 -28.29
C SER A 83 5.12 14.81 -27.34
N ARG A 84 5.48 15.40 -26.17
CA ARG A 84 6.26 14.70 -25.14
C ARG A 84 5.51 13.51 -24.57
N LYS A 85 4.21 13.67 -24.30
CA LYS A 85 3.35 12.59 -23.85
C LYS A 85 3.36 11.42 -24.83
N THR A 86 3.13 11.66 -26.11
CA THR A 86 3.14 10.63 -27.15
C THR A 86 4.50 9.92 -27.23
N CYS A 87 5.62 10.66 -27.13
CA CYS A 87 6.96 10.05 -27.14
C CYS A 87 7.17 9.16 -25.90
N LEU A 88 6.69 9.57 -24.73
CA LEU A 88 6.76 8.75 -23.51
C LEU A 88 5.89 7.50 -23.62
N GLU A 89 4.69 7.61 -24.17
CA GLU A 89 3.79 6.47 -24.40
C GLU A 89 4.39 5.45 -25.38
N LEU A 90 5.10 5.92 -26.45
CA LEU A 90 5.85 5.05 -27.33
C LEU A 90 7.00 4.31 -26.61
N LEU A 91 7.73 5.00 -25.73
CA LEU A 91 8.78 4.35 -24.95
C LEU A 91 8.21 3.35 -23.93
N LEU A 92 7.05 3.65 -23.35
CA LEU A 92 6.37 2.78 -22.38
C LEU A 92 5.74 1.55 -23.03
N SER A 93 5.34 1.62 -24.31
CA SER A 93 4.72 0.51 -25.03
C SER A 93 5.62 -0.73 -25.15
N GLN A 94 6.95 -0.54 -25.12
CA GLN A 94 7.96 -1.61 -25.15
C GLN A 94 8.63 -1.85 -23.79
N HIS A 95 8.24 -1.08 -22.76
CA HIS A 95 8.79 -1.24 -21.42
C HIS A 95 8.05 -2.36 -20.68
N TYR A 96 8.75 -3.43 -20.28
CA TYR A 96 8.14 -4.57 -19.62
C TYR A 96 8.75 -4.80 -18.23
N GLY A 97 8.07 -4.33 -17.19
CA GLY A 97 8.53 -4.46 -15.80
C GLY A 97 7.61 -3.73 -14.83
N ASP A 98 7.59 -4.15 -13.57
CA ASP A 98 6.89 -3.45 -12.51
C ASP A 98 7.81 -2.34 -11.97
N CYS A 99 7.39 -1.06 -11.99
CA CYS A 99 8.15 0.02 -11.33
C CYS A 99 8.19 -0.19 -9.83
N THR A 100 7.02 -0.43 -9.24
CA THR A 100 6.83 -0.72 -7.83
C THR A 100 6.24 -2.12 -7.70
N ALA A 101 6.72 -2.89 -6.72
CA ALA A 101 6.22 -4.25 -6.52
C ALA A 101 4.68 -4.26 -6.33
N PRO A 102 3.95 -5.19 -6.97
CA PRO A 102 2.48 -5.25 -6.88
C PRO A 102 1.96 -5.33 -5.45
N CYS A 103 2.69 -6.00 -4.55
CA CYS A 103 2.35 -6.08 -3.13
C CYS A 103 2.43 -4.72 -2.40
N VAL A 104 3.28 -3.80 -2.84
CA VAL A 104 3.36 -2.42 -2.33
C VAL A 104 2.18 -1.60 -2.83
N LEU A 105 1.87 -1.70 -4.14
CA LEU A 105 0.75 -0.97 -4.76
C LEU A 105 -0.60 -1.39 -4.19
N GLU A 106 -0.80 -2.67 -3.92
CA GLU A 106 -2.05 -3.20 -3.37
C GLU A 106 -2.21 -2.92 -1.87
N CYS A 107 -1.13 -2.56 -1.17
CA CYS A 107 -1.20 -2.18 0.23
C CYS A 107 -1.78 -0.75 0.36
N PRO A 108 -2.93 -0.55 1.05
CA PRO A 108 -3.49 0.80 1.20
C PRO A 108 -2.56 1.83 1.86
N ALA A 109 -1.63 1.36 2.71
CA ALA A 109 -0.61 2.19 3.35
C ALA A 109 0.68 2.32 2.51
N HIS A 110 0.76 1.66 1.34
CA HIS A 110 1.95 1.61 0.48
C HIS A 110 3.24 1.26 1.25
N THR A 111 3.12 0.31 2.20
CA THR A 111 4.28 -0.17 2.95
C THR A 111 5.26 -0.85 2.00
N ASP A 112 6.54 -0.53 2.11
CA ASP A 112 7.58 -1.17 1.29
C ASP A 112 7.75 -2.64 1.68
N VAL A 113 6.88 -3.47 1.10
CA VAL A 113 6.83 -4.91 1.36
C VAL A 113 8.11 -5.61 0.89
N GLN A 114 8.59 -5.24 -0.30
CA GLN A 114 9.81 -5.83 -0.86
C GLN A 114 11.03 -5.52 0.01
N GLY A 115 11.16 -4.27 0.45
CA GLY A 115 12.27 -3.82 1.26
C GLY A 115 12.34 -4.54 2.61
N TYR A 116 11.24 -4.55 3.39
CA TYR A 116 11.29 -5.21 4.70
C TYR A 116 11.47 -6.74 4.62
N ILE A 117 10.94 -7.40 3.56
CA ILE A 117 11.18 -8.84 3.34
C ILE A 117 12.66 -9.08 3.03
N CYS A 118 13.29 -8.23 2.23
CA CYS A 118 14.73 -8.30 1.96
C CYS A 118 15.53 -8.17 3.25
N HIS A 119 15.19 -7.23 4.13
CA HIS A 119 15.84 -7.08 5.43
C HIS A 119 15.69 -8.34 6.31
N ILE A 120 14.48 -8.92 6.37
CA ILE A 120 14.24 -10.16 7.14
C ILE A 120 15.08 -11.32 6.60
N ALA A 121 15.14 -11.50 5.27
CA ALA A 121 15.93 -12.55 4.65
C ALA A 121 17.42 -12.46 5.02
N ASN A 122 17.91 -11.24 5.27
CA ASN A 122 19.30 -10.97 5.65
C ASN A 122 19.52 -10.82 7.17
N GLY A 123 18.53 -11.14 8.02
CA GLY A 123 18.65 -11.07 9.47
C GLY A 123 18.65 -9.65 10.05
N ARG A 124 18.25 -8.63 9.27
CA ARG A 124 18.22 -7.22 9.67
C ARG A 124 16.81 -6.81 10.07
N TYR A 125 16.39 -7.25 11.26
CA TYR A 125 15.01 -7.12 11.73
C TYR A 125 14.66 -5.69 12.15
N ASP A 126 15.63 -4.94 12.63
CA ASP A 126 15.44 -3.55 13.06
C ASP A 126 15.15 -2.64 11.87
N GLU A 127 15.92 -2.78 10.80
CA GLU A 127 15.72 -2.04 9.57
C GLU A 127 14.40 -2.47 8.89
N ALA A 128 14.07 -3.75 8.95
CA ALA A 128 12.77 -4.23 8.46
C ALA A 128 11.62 -3.53 9.18
N LEU A 129 11.69 -3.44 10.52
CA LEU A 129 10.66 -2.77 11.31
C LEU A 129 10.61 -1.26 11.06
N GLN A 130 11.76 -0.58 11.00
CA GLN A 130 11.83 0.85 10.68
C GLN A 130 11.13 1.16 9.36
N LEU A 131 11.39 0.34 8.34
CA LEU A 131 10.78 0.47 7.03
C LEU A 131 9.27 0.25 7.06
N ILE A 132 8.79 -0.73 7.84
CA ILE A 132 7.35 -0.94 8.05
C ILE A 132 6.74 0.27 8.75
N LYS A 133 7.33 0.72 9.86
CA LYS A 133 6.80 1.83 10.68
C LYS A 133 6.86 3.20 9.98
N HIS A 134 7.61 3.34 8.91
CA HIS A 134 7.60 4.54 8.06
C HIS A 134 6.20 4.82 7.45
N THR A 135 5.39 3.79 7.25
CA THR A 135 4.04 3.94 6.68
C THR A 135 2.93 3.34 7.55
N ASN A 136 3.26 2.38 8.39
CA ASN A 136 2.31 1.63 9.21
C ASN A 136 2.84 1.52 10.65
N PRO A 137 2.36 2.34 11.58
CA PRO A 137 2.80 2.34 12.97
C PRO A 137 2.22 1.20 13.82
N LEU A 138 1.31 0.39 13.27
CA LEU A 138 0.65 -0.73 13.92
C LEU A 138 1.00 -2.07 13.24
N PRO A 139 2.31 -2.42 13.10
CA PRO A 139 2.73 -3.63 12.39
C PRO A 139 2.32 -4.92 13.09
N VAL A 140 2.27 -4.95 14.41
CA VAL A 140 1.88 -6.11 15.22
C VAL A 140 0.42 -6.47 14.99
N VAL A 141 -0.44 -5.45 15.03
CA VAL A 141 -1.88 -5.57 14.69
C VAL A 141 -2.04 -6.04 13.25
N CYS A 142 -1.44 -5.31 12.28
CA CYS A 142 -1.58 -5.66 10.86
C CYS A 142 -0.97 -7.01 10.50
N GLY A 143 0.04 -7.47 11.22
CA GLY A 143 0.62 -8.80 11.04
C GLY A 143 -0.38 -9.92 11.37
N ARG A 144 -1.29 -9.68 12.32
CA ARG A 144 -2.28 -10.65 12.81
C ARG A 144 -3.61 -10.60 12.07
N ILE A 145 -4.16 -9.40 11.81
CA ILE A 145 -5.56 -9.24 11.43
C ILE A 145 -5.79 -8.64 10.03
N CYS A 146 -4.73 -8.31 9.29
CA CYS A 146 -4.86 -7.76 7.94
C CYS A 146 -5.43 -8.82 6.98
N PRO A 147 -6.42 -8.50 6.12
CA PRO A 147 -6.94 -9.43 5.11
C PRO A 147 -5.98 -9.65 3.93
N ARG A 148 -4.75 -9.21 4.04
CA ARG A 148 -3.60 -9.52 3.17
C ARG A 148 -3.82 -9.23 1.67
N PRO A 149 -4.33 -8.04 1.26
CA PRO A 149 -4.54 -7.75 -0.16
C PRO A 149 -3.24 -7.84 -0.98
N CYS A 150 -2.11 -7.46 -0.39
CA CYS A 150 -0.79 -7.57 -1.00
C CYS A 150 -0.41 -9.01 -1.38
N GLU A 151 -0.82 -10.02 -0.61
CA GLU A 151 -0.55 -11.43 -0.89
C GLU A 151 -1.35 -11.94 -2.10
N LYS A 152 -2.56 -11.41 -2.33
CA LYS A 152 -3.39 -11.75 -3.50
C LYS A 152 -2.75 -11.33 -4.83
N LYS A 153 -1.92 -10.26 -4.82
CA LYS A 153 -1.19 -9.74 -5.99
C LYS A 153 0.26 -10.22 -6.07
N CYS A 154 0.71 -11.05 -5.14
CA CYS A 154 2.08 -11.55 -5.11
C CYS A 154 2.40 -12.37 -6.36
N ARG A 155 3.46 -12.01 -7.10
CA ARG A 155 3.92 -12.71 -8.30
C ARG A 155 4.38 -14.15 -8.01
N ARG A 156 4.74 -14.47 -6.76
CA ARG A 156 5.08 -15.83 -6.36
C ARG A 156 3.91 -16.83 -6.53
N ASN A 157 2.67 -16.35 -6.65
CA ASN A 157 1.52 -17.17 -7.02
C ASN A 157 1.64 -17.86 -8.41
N ILE A 158 2.54 -17.39 -9.28
CA ILE A 158 2.87 -18.03 -10.57
C ILE A 158 3.50 -19.42 -10.36
N PHE A 159 4.16 -19.61 -9.22
CA PHE A 159 4.92 -20.83 -8.88
C PHE A 159 4.20 -21.64 -7.80
N GLU A 160 4.74 -21.69 -6.60
CA GLU A 160 4.25 -22.53 -5.50
C GLU A 160 3.40 -21.76 -4.46
N GLY A 161 3.02 -20.52 -4.75
CA GLY A 161 2.10 -19.74 -3.94
C GLY A 161 2.71 -18.51 -3.26
N LYS A 162 1.82 -17.62 -2.89
CA LYS A 162 2.11 -16.29 -2.32
C LYS A 162 3.05 -16.34 -1.11
N ILE A 163 3.83 -15.30 -0.95
CA ILE A 163 4.63 -15.06 0.26
C ILE A 163 3.70 -14.77 1.45
N GLY A 164 4.03 -15.27 2.63
CA GLY A 164 3.38 -14.95 3.90
C GLY A 164 3.75 -13.56 4.40
N ILE A 165 3.35 -12.53 3.67
CA ILE A 165 3.76 -11.13 3.87
C ILE A 165 3.35 -10.61 5.25
N ALA A 166 2.10 -10.90 5.67
CA ALA A 166 1.61 -10.50 6.98
C ALA A 166 2.35 -11.22 8.11
N ASN A 167 2.67 -12.51 7.93
CA ASN A 167 3.39 -13.32 8.90
C ASN A 167 4.83 -12.82 9.11
N LEU A 168 5.51 -12.43 8.02
CA LEU A 168 6.84 -11.81 8.08
C LEU A 168 6.81 -10.44 8.77
N LYS A 169 5.77 -9.63 8.52
CA LYS A 169 5.55 -8.36 9.21
C LYS A 169 5.38 -8.58 10.72
N ARG A 170 4.51 -9.54 11.10
CA ARG A 170 4.31 -9.96 12.48
C ARG A 170 5.62 -10.36 13.14
N PHE A 171 6.41 -11.20 12.50
CA PHE A 171 7.69 -11.67 13.00
C PHE A 171 8.64 -10.51 13.36
N ALA A 172 8.86 -9.56 12.44
CA ALA A 172 9.71 -8.41 12.71
C ALA A 172 9.18 -7.52 13.84
N ALA A 173 7.85 -7.35 13.90
CA ALA A 173 7.21 -6.53 14.91
C ALA A 173 7.23 -7.18 16.31
N ASP A 174 7.00 -8.49 16.40
CA ASP A 174 7.03 -9.24 17.67
C ASP A 174 8.44 -9.29 18.27
N ILE A 175 9.51 -9.30 17.43
CA ILE A 175 10.89 -9.17 17.90
C ILE A 175 11.14 -7.81 18.56
N ASP A 176 10.65 -6.73 17.94
CA ASP A 176 10.87 -5.38 18.47
C ASP A 176 10.13 -5.15 19.79
N LEU A 177 8.88 -5.62 19.90
CA LEU A 177 8.12 -5.49 21.15
C LEU A 177 8.76 -6.21 22.34
N LYS A 178 9.56 -7.25 22.10
CA LYS A 178 10.27 -7.97 23.16
C LYS A 178 11.53 -7.27 23.65
N LYS A 179 11.91 -6.15 23.04
CA LYS A 179 13.07 -5.36 23.48
C LYS A 179 12.71 -4.48 24.67
N ASP A 180 13.66 -4.22 25.52
CA ASP A 180 13.51 -3.25 26.63
C ASP A 180 13.15 -1.84 26.13
N ALA A 181 13.60 -1.49 24.93
CA ALA A 181 13.29 -0.23 24.26
C ALA A 181 12.87 -0.49 22.80
N PRO A 182 11.57 -0.65 22.52
CA PRO A 182 11.06 -0.77 21.16
C PRO A 182 11.38 0.47 20.31
N TYR A 183 11.48 0.29 18.99
CA TYR A 183 11.83 1.36 18.07
C TYR A 183 10.86 2.53 18.12
N LEU A 184 11.42 3.72 18.31
CA LEU A 184 10.74 5.02 18.20
C LEU A 184 11.35 5.83 17.03
N PRO A 185 10.53 6.42 16.16
CA PRO A 185 11.04 7.24 15.07
C PRO A 185 11.60 8.57 15.58
N PRO A 186 12.52 9.19 14.84
CA PRO A 186 12.98 10.54 15.16
C PRO A 186 11.83 11.54 15.07
N LYS A 187 11.87 12.57 15.94
CA LYS A 187 10.89 13.67 15.95
C LYS A 187 11.54 14.96 15.48
N LYS A 188 10.79 15.76 14.71
CA LYS A 188 11.18 17.14 14.39
C LYS A 188 11.11 18.02 15.62
N SER A 189 11.71 19.19 15.57
CA SER A 189 11.64 20.19 16.63
C SER A 189 10.20 20.57 16.95
N ALA A 190 9.92 20.85 18.21
CA ALA A 190 8.59 21.23 18.67
C ALA A 190 8.05 22.45 17.92
N THR A 191 6.85 22.34 17.36
CA THR A 191 6.20 23.40 16.57
C THR A 191 5.39 24.38 17.43
N GLY A 192 5.13 24.04 18.68
CA GLY A 192 4.19 24.76 19.55
C GLY A 192 2.72 24.58 19.18
N LYS A 193 2.40 23.74 18.17
CA LYS A 193 1.04 23.46 17.73
C LYS A 193 0.47 22.24 18.44
N LYS A 194 -0.86 22.27 18.70
CA LYS A 194 -1.59 21.22 19.40
C LYS A 194 -2.67 20.61 18.50
N ALA A 195 -2.72 19.30 18.40
CA ALA A 195 -3.75 18.56 17.69
C ALA A 195 -4.62 17.76 18.67
N ALA A 196 -5.94 17.84 18.52
CA ALA A 196 -6.88 16.98 19.20
C ALA A 196 -7.34 15.85 18.25
N ILE A 197 -7.41 14.64 18.73
CA ILE A 197 -7.88 13.48 17.98
C ILE A 197 -9.04 12.84 18.74
N ILE A 198 -10.16 12.62 18.06
CA ILE A 198 -11.35 12.01 18.62
C ILE A 198 -11.41 10.54 18.20
N GLY A 199 -11.09 9.65 19.15
CA GLY A 199 -11.05 8.21 18.99
C GLY A 199 -9.65 7.62 18.93
N ALA A 200 -9.36 6.65 19.81
CA ALA A 200 -8.12 5.91 19.92
C ALA A 200 -8.16 4.59 19.11
N GLY A 201 -8.87 4.57 17.98
CA GLY A 201 -8.83 3.47 17.01
C GLY A 201 -7.62 3.56 16.08
N PRO A 202 -7.46 2.64 15.09
CA PRO A 202 -6.28 2.58 14.23
C PRO A 202 -6.02 3.88 13.46
N ALA A 203 -7.04 4.61 13.02
CA ALA A 203 -6.88 5.89 12.33
C ALA A 203 -6.32 6.98 13.27
N GLY A 204 -6.89 7.10 14.48
CA GLY A 204 -6.46 8.09 15.46
C GLY A 204 -5.06 7.82 16.01
N LEU A 205 -4.75 6.57 16.35
CA LEU A 205 -3.41 6.15 16.80
C LEU A 205 -2.36 6.41 15.72
N THR A 206 -2.69 6.13 14.46
CA THR A 206 -1.79 6.42 13.34
C THR A 206 -1.58 7.91 13.14
N ALA A 207 -2.65 8.70 13.20
CA ALA A 207 -2.53 10.15 13.08
C ALA A 207 -1.67 10.73 14.20
N ALA A 208 -1.83 10.25 15.44
CA ALA A 208 -1.00 10.65 16.57
C ALA A 208 0.48 10.35 16.35
N TRP A 209 0.80 9.16 15.82
CA TRP A 209 2.16 8.76 15.48
C TRP A 209 2.82 9.76 14.51
N PHE A 210 2.17 10.09 13.41
CA PHE A 210 2.74 10.98 12.40
C PHE A 210 2.76 12.45 12.84
N LEU A 211 1.72 12.95 13.50
CA LEU A 211 1.71 14.33 14.01
C LEU A 211 2.79 14.58 15.05
N THR A 212 3.07 13.59 15.91
CA THR A 212 4.13 13.70 16.91
C THR A 212 5.51 13.70 16.26
N GLN A 213 5.72 12.93 15.18
CA GLN A 213 6.97 13.00 14.40
C GLN A 213 7.18 14.38 13.78
N GLU A 214 6.11 15.05 13.34
CA GLU A 214 6.17 16.41 12.79
C GLU A 214 6.42 17.48 13.87
N GLY A 215 6.54 17.11 15.15
CA GLY A 215 6.84 17.99 16.28
C GLY A 215 5.61 18.63 16.91
N HIS A 216 4.42 18.15 16.63
CA HIS A 216 3.18 18.64 17.24
C HIS A 216 2.88 17.95 18.58
N SER A 217 2.25 18.66 19.51
CA SER A 217 1.66 18.05 20.70
C SER A 217 0.33 17.41 20.35
N VAL A 218 0.08 16.19 20.82
CA VAL A 218 -1.09 15.40 20.43
C VAL A 218 -1.81 14.88 21.67
N THR A 219 -3.11 15.14 21.75
CA THR A 219 -4.02 14.56 22.75
C THR A 219 -5.11 13.79 22.03
N ILE A 220 -5.30 12.53 22.40
CA ILE A 220 -6.40 11.68 21.92
C ILE A 220 -7.48 11.62 22.99
N TYR A 221 -8.72 11.85 22.62
CA TYR A 221 -9.90 11.67 23.47
C TYR A 221 -10.62 10.38 23.06
N GLU A 222 -10.77 9.46 24.01
CA GLU A 222 -11.40 8.16 23.80
C GLU A 222 -12.61 8.02 24.72
N ARG A 223 -13.75 7.60 24.16
CA ARG A 223 -14.98 7.42 24.93
C ARG A 223 -14.99 6.15 25.79
N GLN A 224 -14.20 5.16 25.41
CA GLN A 224 -14.07 3.89 26.13
C GLN A 224 -13.01 4.00 27.23
N GLU A 225 -12.98 3.01 28.11
CA GLU A 225 -11.99 2.87 29.19
C GLU A 225 -10.58 2.47 28.71
N ASN A 226 -10.49 1.91 27.50
CA ASN A 226 -9.22 1.45 26.91
C ASN A 226 -9.12 1.84 25.44
N PRO A 227 -7.90 2.02 24.91
CA PRO A 227 -7.65 2.36 23.51
C PRO A 227 -7.77 1.14 22.59
N GLY A 228 -7.80 1.39 21.29
CA GLY A 228 -7.79 0.37 20.23
C GLY A 228 -9.06 0.37 19.37
N GLY A 229 -10.17 0.97 19.85
CA GLY A 229 -11.42 0.96 19.09
C GLY A 229 -11.85 -0.44 18.69
N MET A 230 -12.19 -0.68 17.42
CA MET A 230 -12.61 -2.00 16.94
C MET A 230 -11.51 -3.07 17.01
N LEU A 231 -10.23 -2.71 17.08
CA LEU A 231 -9.16 -3.68 17.35
C LEU A 231 -9.31 -4.36 18.69
N ARG A 232 -9.81 -3.63 19.68
CA ARG A 232 -10.07 -4.16 21.03
C ARG A 232 -11.47 -4.73 21.19
N TYR A 233 -12.47 -3.94 20.78
CA TYR A 233 -13.87 -4.24 21.11
C TYR A 233 -14.60 -5.07 20.04
N GLY A 234 -14.01 -5.19 18.84
CA GLY A 234 -14.58 -5.97 17.74
C GLY A 234 -13.80 -7.23 17.38
N ILE A 235 -12.49 -7.26 17.62
CA ILE A 235 -11.66 -8.42 17.29
C ILE A 235 -11.41 -9.26 18.54
N PRO A 236 -11.66 -10.57 18.52
CA PRO A 236 -11.43 -11.45 19.67
C PRO A 236 -9.96 -11.58 20.04
N SER A 237 -9.67 -11.84 21.34
CA SER A 237 -8.29 -11.92 21.83
C SER A 237 -7.51 -13.13 21.31
N TYR A 238 -8.16 -14.19 20.88
CA TYR A 238 -7.50 -15.33 20.24
C TYR A 238 -6.94 -15.01 18.85
N ARG A 239 -7.33 -13.87 18.23
CA ARG A 239 -6.75 -13.33 17.00
C ARG A 239 -5.80 -12.17 17.27
N LEU A 240 -6.12 -11.33 18.26
CA LEU A 240 -5.31 -10.18 18.67
C LEU A 240 -5.28 -10.10 20.20
N PRO A 241 -4.25 -10.65 20.85
CA PRO A 241 -4.08 -10.59 22.30
C PRO A 241 -4.11 -9.15 22.81
N ARG A 242 -4.74 -8.94 23.94
CA ARG A 242 -4.94 -7.59 24.53
C ARG A 242 -3.62 -6.97 24.97
N GLU A 243 -2.76 -7.76 25.56
CA GLU A 243 -1.43 -7.37 26.01
C GLU A 243 -0.60 -6.87 24.84
N THR A 244 -0.61 -7.60 23.73
CA THR A 244 0.11 -7.25 22.49
C THR A 244 -0.41 -5.94 21.88
N LEU A 245 -1.73 -5.71 21.90
CA LEU A 245 -2.31 -4.43 21.46
C LEU A 245 -1.90 -3.29 22.41
N ASP A 246 -1.90 -3.52 23.72
CA ASP A 246 -1.52 -2.52 24.70
C ASP A 246 -0.05 -2.14 24.59
N GLU A 247 0.84 -3.09 24.37
CA GLU A 247 2.26 -2.84 24.11
C GLU A 247 2.45 -1.96 22.88
N GLU A 248 1.78 -2.25 21.76
CA GLU A 248 1.88 -1.44 20.54
C GLU A 248 1.33 -0.01 20.75
N VAL A 249 0.23 0.15 21.48
CA VAL A 249 -0.29 1.47 21.88
C VAL A 249 0.70 2.20 22.81
N ASN A 250 1.33 1.49 23.74
CA ASN A 250 2.33 2.07 24.65
C ASN A 250 3.55 2.62 23.89
N VAL A 251 3.97 1.97 22.81
CA VAL A 251 5.01 2.52 21.91
C VAL A 251 4.60 3.88 21.35
N ILE A 252 3.32 4.05 20.95
CA ILE A 252 2.79 5.34 20.48
C ILE A 252 2.77 6.37 21.61
N LYS A 253 2.33 5.98 22.81
CA LYS A 253 2.35 6.87 24.01
C LYS A 253 3.75 7.32 24.38
N SER A 254 4.77 6.46 24.19
CA SER A 254 6.18 6.80 24.46
C SER A 254 6.72 7.92 23.56
N LEU A 255 6.03 8.24 22.47
CA LEU A 255 6.31 9.47 21.69
C LEU A 255 5.79 10.75 22.37
N GLY A 256 5.14 10.67 23.52
CA GLY A 256 4.56 11.81 24.23
C GLY A 256 3.10 12.09 23.82
N VAL A 257 2.41 11.12 23.25
CA VAL A 257 0.98 11.19 22.98
C VAL A 257 0.22 10.99 24.28
N GLU A 258 -0.67 11.92 24.61
CA GLU A 258 -1.60 11.80 25.73
C GLU A 258 -2.91 11.17 25.25
N ILE A 259 -3.46 10.21 26.01
CA ILE A 259 -4.78 9.63 25.76
C ILE A 259 -5.66 9.84 26.98
N ILE A 260 -6.76 10.56 26.79
CA ILE A 260 -7.76 10.85 27.81
C ILE A 260 -8.96 9.96 27.58
N TYR A 261 -9.21 9.06 28.52
CA TYR A 261 -10.28 8.06 28.44
C TYR A 261 -11.60 8.58 29.02
N ASN A 262 -12.70 7.86 28.71
CA ASN A 262 -14.06 8.17 29.20
C ASN A 262 -14.50 9.60 28.84
N LYS A 263 -14.14 10.07 27.67
CA LYS A 263 -14.51 11.38 27.12
C LYS A 263 -15.25 11.22 25.79
N GLU A 264 -16.53 11.52 25.82
CA GLU A 264 -17.41 11.40 24.65
C GLU A 264 -17.53 12.73 23.90
N PHE A 265 -17.22 12.72 22.62
CA PHE A 265 -17.33 13.89 21.76
C PHE A 265 -18.80 14.23 21.49
N GLY A 266 -19.13 15.51 21.58
CA GLY A 266 -20.50 16.02 21.51
C GLY A 266 -21.23 16.05 22.87
N LYS A 267 -20.64 15.45 23.90
CA LYS A 267 -21.20 15.44 25.28
C LYS A 267 -20.23 16.05 26.29
N ASP A 268 -19.04 15.47 26.46
CA ASP A 268 -18.01 15.93 27.41
C ASP A 268 -17.07 16.96 26.78
N ILE A 269 -16.86 16.88 25.50
CA ILE A 269 -15.99 17.76 24.69
C ILE A 269 -16.67 18.11 23.36
N THR A 270 -16.42 19.33 22.88
CA THR A 270 -16.98 19.87 21.62
C THR A 270 -15.87 20.52 20.78
N VAL A 271 -16.14 20.82 19.52
CA VAL A 271 -15.22 21.59 18.67
C VAL A 271 -14.86 22.92 19.33
N LYS A 272 -15.87 23.59 19.88
CA LYS A 272 -15.70 24.89 20.54
C LYS A 272 -14.82 24.81 21.80
N SER A 273 -15.05 23.81 22.66
CA SER A 273 -14.22 23.61 23.86
C SER A 273 -12.78 23.31 23.52
N LEU A 274 -12.53 22.47 22.51
CA LEU A 274 -11.18 22.13 22.08
C LEU A 274 -10.41 23.33 21.53
N TYR A 275 -11.05 24.20 20.75
CA TYR A 275 -10.41 25.47 20.34
C TYR A 275 -10.15 26.42 21.51
N ALA A 276 -11.07 26.48 22.50
CA ALA A 276 -10.86 27.25 23.71
C ALA A 276 -9.70 26.74 24.56
N ASP A 277 -9.44 25.41 24.53
CA ASP A 277 -8.30 24.78 25.20
C ASP A 277 -6.98 24.93 24.42
N GLY A 278 -7.02 25.64 23.28
CA GLY A 278 -5.85 26.03 22.49
C GLY A 278 -5.41 24.97 21.48
N PHE A 279 -6.25 24.01 21.10
CA PHE A 279 -5.98 23.12 19.99
C PHE A 279 -6.05 23.89 18.66
N ASN A 280 -5.16 23.56 17.73
CA ASN A 280 -5.04 24.22 16.43
C ASN A 280 -5.74 23.44 15.30
N ALA A 281 -5.93 22.14 15.46
CA ALA A 281 -6.67 21.29 14.54
C ALA A 281 -7.29 20.10 15.29
N ILE A 282 -8.38 19.57 14.73
CA ILE A 282 -9.15 18.47 15.30
C ILE A 282 -9.31 17.38 14.25
N LEU A 283 -9.06 16.12 14.63
CA LEU A 283 -9.32 14.93 13.79
C LEU A 283 -10.49 14.13 14.36
N LEU A 284 -11.52 13.93 13.56
CA LEU A 284 -12.62 13.01 13.88
C LEU A 284 -12.27 11.62 13.35
N ALA A 285 -11.84 10.71 14.25
CA ALA A 285 -11.50 9.31 13.99
C ALA A 285 -12.48 8.37 14.72
N VAL A 286 -13.77 8.68 14.66
CA VAL A 286 -14.84 8.10 15.48
C VAL A 286 -15.17 6.63 15.14
N GLY A 287 -14.76 6.14 13.97
CA GLY A 287 -14.96 4.75 13.55
C GLY A 287 -16.43 4.39 13.24
N SER A 288 -16.72 3.07 13.18
CA SER A 288 -18.05 2.48 12.93
C SER A 288 -18.30 1.40 13.98
N GLN A 289 -18.95 1.76 15.08
CA GLN A 289 -19.11 0.88 16.25
C GLN A 289 -20.55 0.48 16.52
N LYS A 290 -21.52 0.88 15.69
CA LYS A 290 -22.93 0.56 15.84
C LYS A 290 -23.32 -0.53 14.84
N GLY A 291 -23.77 -1.68 15.31
CA GLY A 291 -24.22 -2.77 14.43
C GLY A 291 -25.65 -2.59 13.96
N TYR A 292 -25.97 -3.22 12.83
CA TYR A 292 -27.35 -3.25 12.33
C TYR A 292 -28.16 -4.37 12.99
N PRO A 293 -29.42 -4.11 13.38
CA PRO A 293 -30.39 -5.16 13.74
C PRO A 293 -30.70 -6.02 12.52
N LEU A 294 -31.28 -7.20 12.71
CA LEU A 294 -31.68 -8.09 11.60
C LEU A 294 -32.71 -7.47 10.70
N GLY A 295 -33.58 -6.63 11.25
CA GLY A 295 -34.69 -6.01 10.52
C GLY A 295 -35.80 -6.96 10.14
N VAL A 296 -36.07 -7.97 10.98
CA VAL A 296 -37.12 -8.99 10.80
C VAL A 296 -38.28 -8.82 11.79
N ASP A 297 -39.44 -9.35 11.44
CA ASP A 297 -40.60 -9.32 12.31
C ASP A 297 -40.32 -10.05 13.63
N GLY A 298 -40.78 -9.48 14.76
CA GLY A 298 -40.60 -10.03 16.10
C GLY A 298 -39.27 -9.75 16.78
N GLU A 299 -38.31 -9.10 16.07
CA GLU A 299 -36.97 -8.85 16.62
C GLU A 299 -36.98 -7.98 17.88
N LYS A 300 -37.82 -6.92 17.91
CA LYS A 300 -37.88 -5.97 19.02
C LYS A 300 -38.35 -6.56 20.33
N ASP A 301 -39.15 -7.63 20.24
CA ASP A 301 -39.77 -8.28 21.38
C ASP A 301 -38.94 -9.48 21.87
N CYS A 302 -37.78 -9.75 21.26
CA CYS A 302 -36.94 -10.90 21.56
C CYS A 302 -35.61 -10.46 22.21
N PRO A 303 -35.44 -10.56 23.54
CA PRO A 303 -34.23 -10.15 24.24
C PRO A 303 -33.02 -11.06 23.99
N HIS A 304 -33.22 -12.22 23.36
CA HIS A 304 -32.16 -13.15 23.00
C HIS A 304 -31.53 -12.87 21.64
N ILE A 305 -31.88 -11.72 21.02
CA ILE A 305 -31.20 -11.24 19.81
C ILE A 305 -30.11 -10.24 20.20
N LEU A 306 -28.87 -10.55 19.83
CA LEU A 306 -27.71 -9.75 20.13
C LEU A 306 -27.17 -9.10 18.84
N ILE A 307 -26.64 -7.90 18.96
CA ILE A 307 -25.89 -7.25 17.87
C ILE A 307 -24.44 -7.73 17.93
N GLY A 308 -23.87 -8.21 16.84
CA GLY A 308 -22.58 -8.88 16.80
C GLY A 308 -21.41 -8.04 17.35
N VAL A 309 -21.32 -6.76 17.00
CA VAL A 309 -20.26 -5.89 17.54
C VAL A 309 -20.44 -5.62 19.03
N ASP A 310 -21.67 -5.49 19.51
CA ASP A 310 -21.96 -5.29 20.94
C ASP A 310 -21.65 -6.57 21.72
N PHE A 311 -22.01 -7.73 21.16
CA PHE A 311 -21.67 -9.04 21.73
C PHE A 311 -20.14 -9.19 21.89
N LEU A 312 -19.36 -8.96 20.83
CA LEU A 312 -17.90 -9.04 20.91
C LEU A 312 -17.31 -8.03 21.92
N GLY A 313 -17.86 -6.82 21.95
CA GLY A 313 -17.51 -5.81 22.95
C GLY A 313 -17.86 -6.22 24.38
N THR A 314 -18.97 -6.92 24.58
CA THR A 314 -19.40 -7.45 25.88
C THR A 314 -18.46 -8.55 26.35
N VAL A 315 -18.05 -9.46 25.45
CA VAL A 315 -17.04 -10.49 25.72
C VAL A 315 -15.72 -9.87 26.15
N THR A 316 -15.26 -8.83 25.43
CA THR A 316 -14.03 -8.12 25.80
C THR A 316 -14.08 -7.50 27.20
N ARG A 317 -15.25 -7.07 27.66
CA ARG A 317 -15.46 -6.48 29.00
C ARG A 317 -15.73 -7.53 30.08
N GLY A 318 -15.70 -8.84 29.76
CA GLY A 318 -16.02 -9.94 30.70
C GLY A 318 -17.48 -9.96 31.15
N LYS A 319 -18.39 -9.42 30.32
CA LYS A 319 -19.84 -9.32 30.61
C LYS A 319 -20.69 -10.12 29.62
N GLN A 320 -20.12 -11.15 29.00
CA GLN A 320 -20.79 -11.98 28.01
C GLN A 320 -21.92 -12.81 28.61
N PRO A 321 -22.95 -13.15 27.79
CA PRO A 321 -23.96 -14.11 28.21
C PRO A 321 -23.36 -15.51 28.39
N ASP A 322 -24.02 -16.36 29.19
CA ASP A 322 -23.65 -17.75 29.34
C ASP A 322 -24.12 -18.56 28.12
N PHE A 323 -23.17 -19.06 27.32
CA PHE A 323 -23.45 -19.90 26.17
C PHE A 323 -23.18 -21.38 26.39
N ASN A 324 -22.80 -21.78 27.60
CA ASN A 324 -22.53 -23.17 27.91
C ASN A 324 -23.75 -24.08 27.62
N GLY A 325 -23.59 -25.06 26.73
CA GLY A 325 -24.66 -25.98 26.29
C GLY A 325 -25.76 -25.31 25.46
N LYS A 326 -25.59 -24.10 24.96
CA LYS A 326 -26.57 -23.35 24.17
C LYS A 326 -26.42 -23.55 22.67
N LYS A 327 -27.52 -23.38 21.93
CA LYS A 327 -27.59 -23.37 20.47
C LYS A 327 -27.62 -21.92 19.99
N ILE A 328 -26.68 -21.53 19.17
CA ILE A 328 -26.50 -20.14 18.72
C ILE A 328 -26.67 -20.06 17.22
N ALA A 329 -27.42 -19.07 16.73
CA ALA A 329 -27.46 -18.73 15.31
C ALA A 329 -26.78 -17.35 15.07
N VAL A 330 -25.84 -17.28 14.16
CA VAL A 330 -25.21 -16.01 13.73
C VAL A 330 -25.64 -15.72 12.31
N VAL A 331 -26.19 -14.54 12.07
CA VAL A 331 -26.63 -14.11 10.74
C VAL A 331 -25.64 -13.13 10.15
N GLY A 332 -24.99 -13.52 9.04
CA GLY A 332 -24.01 -12.71 8.33
C GLY A 332 -22.95 -13.55 7.64
N GLY A 333 -22.10 -12.92 6.83
CA GLY A 333 -21.03 -13.61 6.09
C GLY A 333 -19.72 -12.81 6.03
N GLY A 334 -19.58 -11.80 6.87
CA GLY A 334 -18.37 -10.98 7.00
C GLY A 334 -17.46 -11.44 8.15
N ASN A 335 -16.29 -10.79 8.31
CA ASN A 335 -15.35 -11.11 9.38
C ASN A 335 -15.99 -11.04 10.78
N THR A 336 -16.87 -10.07 11.03
CA THR A 336 -17.62 -9.98 12.30
C THR A 336 -18.45 -11.23 12.58
N ALA A 337 -19.06 -11.82 11.53
CA ALA A 337 -19.82 -13.07 11.70
C ALA A 337 -18.88 -14.24 12.04
N MET A 338 -17.71 -14.34 11.37
CA MET A 338 -16.69 -15.35 11.71
C MET A 338 -16.21 -15.18 13.15
N ASP A 339 -15.94 -13.95 13.58
CA ASP A 339 -15.54 -13.66 14.96
C ASP A 339 -16.65 -14.04 15.97
N CYS A 340 -17.93 -13.78 15.65
CA CYS A 340 -19.06 -14.15 16.51
C CYS A 340 -19.23 -15.67 16.64
N VAL A 341 -19.20 -16.45 15.53
CA VAL A 341 -19.36 -17.91 15.60
C VAL A 341 -18.22 -18.56 16.35
N ARG A 342 -16.98 -18.18 16.07
CA ARG A 342 -15.78 -18.72 16.71
C ARG A 342 -15.71 -18.34 18.22
N THR A 343 -16.16 -17.14 18.56
CA THR A 343 -16.29 -16.71 19.96
C THR A 343 -17.37 -17.51 20.69
N SER A 344 -18.51 -17.78 20.04
CA SER A 344 -19.61 -18.56 20.64
C SER A 344 -19.19 -19.99 21.01
N ILE A 345 -18.43 -20.67 20.15
CA ILE A 345 -17.83 -21.98 20.44
C ILE A 345 -16.92 -21.90 21.68
N ARG A 346 -16.05 -20.88 21.76
CA ARG A 346 -15.15 -20.71 22.93
C ARG A 346 -15.85 -20.39 24.23
N LEU A 347 -17.08 -19.88 24.16
CA LEU A 347 -17.95 -19.67 25.31
C LEU A 347 -18.76 -20.92 25.70
N GLY A 348 -18.47 -22.09 25.09
CA GLY A 348 -19.08 -23.37 25.43
C GLY A 348 -20.41 -23.67 24.73
N ALA A 349 -20.72 -22.97 23.62
CA ALA A 349 -21.94 -23.29 22.87
C ALA A 349 -21.91 -24.73 22.32
N GLU A 350 -23.00 -25.48 22.51
CA GLU A 350 -23.16 -26.87 22.05
C GLU A 350 -23.24 -26.96 20.51
N ASN A 351 -23.93 -25.98 19.89
CA ASN A 351 -24.11 -25.92 18.46
C ASN A 351 -24.11 -24.46 17.98
N VAL A 352 -23.34 -24.16 16.96
CA VAL A 352 -23.31 -22.82 16.37
C VAL A 352 -23.59 -22.94 14.88
N LYS A 353 -24.62 -22.21 14.42
CA LYS A 353 -25.03 -22.13 13.02
C LYS A 353 -24.68 -20.74 12.44
N LEU A 354 -24.04 -20.71 11.28
CA LEU A 354 -23.86 -19.50 10.50
C LEU A 354 -24.90 -19.45 9.39
N ILE A 355 -25.77 -18.44 9.40
CA ILE A 355 -26.83 -18.25 8.41
C ILE A 355 -26.39 -17.16 7.42
N TYR A 356 -26.33 -17.52 6.14
CA TYR A 356 -25.92 -16.60 5.11
C TYR A 356 -26.75 -16.74 3.83
N ARG A 357 -27.21 -15.60 3.30
CA ARG A 357 -28.13 -15.55 2.16
C ARG A 357 -27.55 -15.85 0.78
N ARG A 358 -26.19 -16.03 0.69
CA ARG A 358 -25.47 -16.43 -0.52
C ARG A 358 -24.66 -17.70 -0.24
N THR A 359 -23.78 -18.11 -1.17
CA THR A 359 -22.86 -19.24 -0.92
C THR A 359 -21.58 -18.76 -0.24
N ILE A 360 -20.72 -19.72 0.14
CA ILE A 360 -19.40 -19.43 0.74
C ILE A 360 -18.54 -18.57 -0.21
N ALA A 361 -18.62 -18.81 -1.52
CA ALA A 361 -17.86 -18.08 -2.52
C ALA A 361 -18.16 -16.56 -2.56
N GLU A 362 -19.38 -16.15 -2.18
CA GLU A 362 -19.77 -14.74 -2.10
C GLU A 362 -19.57 -14.12 -0.71
N MET A 363 -19.02 -14.87 0.26
CA MET A 363 -18.73 -14.31 1.59
C MET A 363 -17.65 -13.25 1.52
N PRO A 364 -17.85 -12.07 2.12
CA PRO A 364 -16.83 -11.03 2.18
C PRO A 364 -15.79 -11.27 3.30
N ALA A 365 -15.95 -12.31 4.11
CA ALA A 365 -14.98 -12.70 5.12
C ALA A 365 -13.65 -13.18 4.48
N ASP A 366 -12.56 -13.11 5.23
CA ASP A 366 -11.28 -13.67 4.81
C ASP A 366 -11.38 -15.19 4.67
N GLU A 367 -10.81 -15.75 3.61
CA GLU A 367 -10.86 -17.20 3.33
C GLU A 367 -10.29 -18.02 4.48
N ALA A 368 -9.19 -17.56 5.09
CA ALA A 368 -8.60 -18.25 6.23
C ALA A 368 -9.54 -18.28 7.46
N GLU A 369 -10.31 -17.20 7.69
CA GLU A 369 -11.29 -17.17 8.80
C GLU A 369 -12.49 -18.08 8.56
N ILE A 370 -12.89 -18.25 7.29
CA ILE A 370 -13.94 -19.21 6.90
C ILE A 370 -13.45 -20.65 7.13
N GLU A 371 -12.24 -20.96 6.66
CA GLU A 371 -11.62 -22.28 6.86
C GLU A 371 -11.46 -22.61 8.35
N GLU A 372 -10.99 -21.66 9.14
CA GLU A 372 -10.85 -21.81 10.58
C GLU A 372 -12.20 -22.05 11.29
N ALA A 373 -13.25 -21.32 10.89
CA ALA A 373 -14.60 -21.54 11.43
C ALA A 373 -15.13 -22.94 11.09
N GLN A 374 -14.86 -23.43 9.88
CA GLN A 374 -15.22 -24.80 9.48
C GLN A 374 -14.46 -25.86 10.28
N LEU A 375 -13.14 -25.67 10.49
CA LEU A 375 -12.30 -26.55 11.31
C LEU A 375 -12.78 -26.61 12.77
N GLU A 376 -13.29 -25.51 13.30
CA GLU A 376 -13.85 -25.42 14.66
C GLU A 376 -15.26 -26.05 14.77
N GLY A 377 -15.85 -26.52 13.65
CA GLY A 377 -17.09 -27.30 13.65
C GLY A 377 -18.37 -26.47 13.55
N ILE A 378 -18.27 -25.20 13.08
CA ILE A 378 -19.43 -24.35 12.81
C ILE A 378 -20.27 -24.91 11.65
N GLU A 379 -21.59 -24.97 11.82
CA GLU A 379 -22.53 -25.40 10.78
C GLU A 379 -22.90 -24.21 9.86
N PHE A 380 -22.57 -24.30 8.58
CA PHE A 380 -22.84 -23.26 7.60
C PHE A 380 -24.17 -23.48 6.89
N LEU A 381 -25.19 -22.73 7.25
CA LEU A 381 -26.49 -22.67 6.58
C LEU A 381 -26.46 -21.58 5.49
N VAL A 382 -25.79 -21.88 4.38
CA VAL A 382 -25.73 -20.98 3.22
C VAL A 382 -27.02 -21.02 2.41
N LEU A 383 -27.28 -19.99 1.60
CA LEU A 383 -28.52 -19.82 0.84
C LEU A 383 -29.76 -19.84 1.74
N ASN A 384 -29.67 -19.24 2.91
CA ASN A 384 -30.75 -19.07 3.85
C ASN A 384 -30.84 -17.62 4.35
N ASN A 385 -32.07 -17.12 4.48
CA ASN A 385 -32.33 -15.76 4.98
C ASN A 385 -33.42 -15.77 6.05
N PRO A 386 -33.24 -15.08 7.19
CA PRO A 386 -34.29 -14.97 8.19
C PRO A 386 -35.47 -14.10 7.69
N LEU A 387 -36.68 -14.47 8.06
CA LEU A 387 -37.94 -13.77 7.77
C LEU A 387 -38.57 -13.17 9.04
N SER A 388 -38.61 -13.95 10.09
CA SER A 388 -39.20 -13.54 11.38
C SER A 388 -38.58 -14.33 12.53
N VAL A 389 -38.73 -13.80 13.72
CA VAL A 389 -38.35 -14.47 14.99
C VAL A 389 -39.50 -14.40 15.95
N SER A 390 -39.61 -15.40 16.84
CA SER A 390 -40.55 -15.39 17.97
C SER A 390 -39.87 -16.07 19.15
N GLU A 391 -40.17 -15.61 20.35
CA GLU A 391 -39.66 -16.22 21.59
C GLU A 391 -40.77 -16.92 22.36
N SER A 392 -40.46 -18.09 22.86
CA SER A 392 -41.34 -18.84 23.77
C SER A 392 -40.49 -19.70 24.70
N GLY A 393 -40.70 -19.55 26.00
CA GLY A 393 -40.04 -20.38 27.02
C GLY A 393 -38.51 -20.23 27.04
N GLY A 394 -37.97 -19.07 26.70
CA GLY A 394 -36.53 -18.82 26.66
C GLY A 394 -35.81 -19.40 25.42
N LYS A 395 -36.58 -19.81 24.42
CA LYS A 395 -36.08 -20.27 23.12
C LYS A 395 -36.53 -19.33 21.99
N VAL A 396 -35.69 -19.13 21.03
CA VAL A 396 -35.96 -18.34 19.82
C VAL A 396 -36.28 -19.29 18.68
N THR A 397 -37.50 -19.20 18.16
CA THR A 397 -37.88 -19.83 16.90
C THR A 397 -37.62 -18.84 15.77
N MET A 398 -36.71 -19.18 14.86
CA MET A 398 -36.38 -18.38 13.70
C MET A 398 -36.96 -19.02 12.45
N LYS A 399 -37.81 -18.27 11.74
CA LYS A 399 -38.33 -18.66 10.42
C LYS A 399 -37.37 -18.26 9.35
N LEU A 400 -36.88 -19.22 8.59
CA LEU A 400 -35.93 -19.04 7.47
C LEU A 400 -36.62 -19.34 6.13
N THR A 401 -36.11 -18.73 5.05
CA THR A 401 -36.45 -19.12 3.68
C THR A 401 -35.17 -19.49 2.93
N LYS A 402 -35.26 -20.46 2.02
CA LYS A 402 -34.16 -20.79 1.12
C LYS A 402 -34.00 -19.74 0.05
N MET A 403 -32.76 -19.54 -0.40
CA MET A 403 -32.39 -18.55 -1.41
C MET A 403 -31.80 -19.22 -2.63
N GLU A 404 -31.96 -18.60 -3.78
CA GLU A 404 -31.22 -18.89 -5.00
C GLU A 404 -30.41 -17.67 -5.44
N LEU A 405 -29.37 -17.89 -6.24
CA LEU A 405 -28.53 -16.80 -6.74
C LEU A 405 -28.93 -16.40 -8.15
N GLY A 406 -29.27 -15.12 -8.31
CA GLY A 406 -29.50 -14.47 -9.59
C GLY A 406 -28.24 -13.85 -10.19
N GLU A 407 -28.42 -12.79 -10.96
CA GLU A 407 -27.34 -12.05 -11.61
C GLU A 407 -26.46 -11.30 -10.59
N SER A 408 -25.24 -10.94 -11.01
CA SER A 408 -24.31 -10.18 -10.18
C SER A 408 -24.81 -8.76 -9.93
N ASP A 409 -24.68 -8.31 -8.68
CA ASP A 409 -24.96 -6.93 -8.27
C ASP A 409 -23.79 -5.98 -8.62
N ALA A 410 -23.93 -4.70 -8.30
CA ALA A 410 -22.89 -3.68 -8.55
C ALA A 410 -21.55 -3.96 -7.81
N SER A 411 -21.54 -4.86 -6.82
CA SER A 411 -20.32 -5.33 -6.13
C SER A 411 -19.68 -6.56 -6.79
N GLY A 412 -20.24 -7.05 -7.89
CA GLY A 412 -19.80 -8.26 -8.59
C GLY A 412 -20.28 -9.56 -7.94
N ARG A 413 -21.07 -9.53 -6.86
CA ARG A 413 -21.60 -10.71 -6.18
C ARG A 413 -23.02 -11.01 -6.67
N ARG A 414 -23.34 -12.29 -6.82
CA ARG A 414 -24.67 -12.73 -7.28
C ARG A 414 -25.76 -12.33 -6.27
N SER A 415 -26.85 -11.76 -6.80
CA SER A 415 -27.98 -11.27 -5.99
C SER A 415 -28.81 -12.44 -5.44
N PRO A 416 -29.09 -12.50 -4.13
CA PRO A 416 -29.91 -13.56 -3.55
C PRO A 416 -31.40 -13.27 -3.79
N ARG A 417 -32.17 -14.32 -4.17
CA ARG A 417 -33.64 -14.26 -4.35
C ARG A 417 -34.29 -15.34 -3.49
N PRO A 418 -35.40 -15.03 -2.77
CA PRO A 418 -36.09 -16.04 -1.98
C PRO A 418 -36.82 -17.04 -2.88
N ILE A 419 -36.81 -18.31 -2.49
CA ILE A 419 -37.58 -19.39 -3.11
C ILE A 419 -38.91 -19.48 -2.40
N ALA A 420 -39.99 -19.17 -3.10
CA ALA A 420 -41.34 -19.19 -2.53
C ALA A 420 -41.73 -20.62 -2.04
N GLY A 421 -42.34 -20.72 -0.87
CA GLY A 421 -42.80 -21.99 -0.29
C GLY A 421 -41.66 -22.86 0.30
N SER A 422 -40.46 -22.28 0.48
CA SER A 422 -39.31 -22.99 1.03
C SER A 422 -39.07 -22.69 2.52
N GLU A 423 -40.05 -22.02 3.17
CA GLU A 423 -39.90 -21.58 4.54
C GLU A 423 -39.88 -22.76 5.52
N TYR A 424 -39.04 -22.62 6.54
CA TYR A 424 -38.94 -23.60 7.63
C TYR A 424 -38.47 -22.94 8.94
N ASN A 425 -38.63 -23.60 10.03
CA ASN A 425 -38.22 -23.07 11.33
C ASN A 425 -37.01 -23.79 11.88
N ILE A 426 -36.15 -23.05 12.58
CA ILE A 426 -35.13 -23.58 13.48
C ILE A 426 -35.34 -23.03 14.88
N GLU A 427 -34.91 -23.78 15.89
CA GLU A 427 -34.96 -23.37 17.28
C GLU A 427 -33.55 -23.22 17.84
N VAL A 428 -33.28 -22.08 18.47
CA VAL A 428 -31.97 -21.72 19.06
C VAL A 428 -32.19 -21.00 20.40
N ASP A 429 -31.13 -20.86 21.20
CA ASP A 429 -31.17 -20.09 22.44
C ASP A 429 -30.90 -18.59 22.20
N TYR A 430 -29.97 -18.27 21.31
CA TYR A 430 -29.61 -16.89 20.96
C TYR A 430 -29.45 -16.72 19.47
N VAL A 431 -29.69 -15.50 19.01
CA VAL A 431 -29.43 -15.07 17.65
C VAL A 431 -28.48 -13.87 17.69
N ILE A 432 -27.43 -13.87 16.84
CA ILE A 432 -26.47 -12.76 16.74
C ILE A 432 -26.57 -12.16 15.35
N SER A 433 -26.92 -10.87 15.29
CA SER A 433 -26.92 -10.09 14.02
C SER A 433 -25.53 -9.57 13.70
N ALA A 434 -24.94 -10.10 12.64
CA ALA A 434 -23.62 -9.69 12.12
C ALA A 434 -23.68 -9.26 10.65
N ILE A 435 -24.73 -8.53 10.28
CA ILE A 435 -25.04 -8.13 8.87
C ILE A 435 -24.42 -6.81 8.43
N GLY A 436 -23.69 -6.14 9.31
CA GLY A 436 -22.99 -4.90 9.01
C GLY A 436 -22.91 -3.94 10.19
N GLN A 437 -22.24 -2.82 9.96
CA GLN A 437 -21.96 -1.79 10.95
C GLN A 437 -22.15 -0.40 10.36
N THR A 438 -22.41 0.58 11.23
CA THR A 438 -22.51 2.01 10.89
C THR A 438 -21.86 2.87 11.97
N GLN A 439 -21.80 4.16 11.73
CA GLN A 439 -21.27 5.16 12.65
C GLN A 439 -22.34 5.54 13.69
N ASP A 440 -21.88 5.97 14.83
CA ASP A 440 -22.66 6.74 15.77
C ASP A 440 -22.41 8.23 15.50
N LEU A 441 -23.39 8.90 14.91
CA LEU A 441 -23.31 10.31 14.51
C LEU A 441 -24.11 11.21 15.46
N SER A 442 -24.42 10.73 16.66
CA SER A 442 -25.18 11.50 17.65
C SER A 442 -24.53 12.82 18.08
N PHE A 443 -23.21 12.96 17.84
CA PHE A 443 -22.44 14.17 18.11
C PHE A 443 -22.67 15.30 17.08
N ILE A 444 -23.32 15.03 15.95
CA ILE A 444 -23.61 16.04 14.93
C ILE A 444 -24.75 16.90 15.44
N ASN A 445 -24.47 18.18 15.63
CA ASN A 445 -25.38 19.17 16.13
C ASN A 445 -25.00 20.57 15.60
N ASN A 446 -25.64 21.64 16.08
CA ASN A 446 -25.37 23.00 15.62
C ASN A 446 -23.93 23.48 15.84
N GLU A 447 -23.17 22.88 16.78
CA GLU A 447 -21.77 23.23 17.06
C GLU A 447 -20.77 22.37 16.23
N CYS A 448 -21.20 21.19 15.77
CA CYS A 448 -20.42 20.30 14.92
C CYS A 448 -21.27 19.84 13.72
N ASN A 449 -21.56 20.76 12.81
CA ASN A 449 -22.38 20.50 11.64
C ASN A 449 -21.53 20.00 10.45
N VAL A 450 -20.89 18.84 10.62
CA VAL A 450 -20.16 18.16 9.54
C VAL A 450 -21.18 17.49 8.60
N SER A 451 -21.02 17.70 7.30
CA SER A 451 -21.85 17.07 6.29
C SER A 451 -21.72 15.54 6.31
N THR A 452 -22.81 14.84 6.07
CA THR A 452 -22.84 13.36 6.00
C THR A 452 -23.42 12.88 4.69
N ASN A 453 -23.00 11.67 4.29
CA ASN A 453 -23.58 10.93 3.16
C ASN A 453 -23.65 9.45 3.54
N ARG A 454 -24.87 8.87 3.56
CA ARG A 454 -25.12 7.48 3.95
C ARG A 454 -24.41 7.12 5.27
N ASP A 455 -24.64 7.91 6.31
CA ASP A 455 -24.04 7.75 7.63
C ASP A 455 -22.51 7.90 7.71
N CYS A 456 -21.83 8.35 6.65
CA CYS A 456 -20.41 8.64 6.65
C CYS A 456 -20.15 10.15 6.65
N LEU A 457 -19.10 10.58 7.33
CA LEU A 457 -18.63 11.97 7.32
C LEU A 457 -18.09 12.32 5.92
N VAL A 458 -18.50 13.47 5.39
CA VAL A 458 -18.01 13.96 4.10
C VAL A 458 -16.74 14.78 4.30
N VAL A 459 -15.71 14.42 3.55
CA VAL A 459 -14.43 15.12 3.51
C VAL A 459 -13.97 15.35 2.08
N ASP A 460 -13.13 16.33 1.87
CA ASP A 460 -12.34 16.38 0.65
C ASP A 460 -11.42 15.16 0.57
N LYS A 461 -11.52 14.43 -0.54
CA LYS A 461 -10.82 13.13 -0.71
C LYS A 461 -9.30 13.25 -0.68
N ASN A 462 -8.76 14.40 -0.99
CA ASN A 462 -7.32 14.62 -1.06
C ASN A 462 -6.74 15.12 0.27
N THR A 463 -7.46 15.96 0.98
CA THR A 463 -6.98 16.68 2.18
C THR A 463 -7.56 16.16 3.48
N SER A 464 -8.59 15.31 3.44
CA SER A 464 -9.35 14.86 4.63
C SER A 464 -10.05 16.00 5.41
N ILE A 465 -10.15 17.21 4.85
CA ILE A 465 -10.83 18.35 5.47
C ILE A 465 -12.34 18.13 5.39
N THR A 466 -13.02 18.46 6.48
CA THR A 466 -14.49 18.57 6.53
C THR A 466 -14.95 19.97 6.08
N GLY A 467 -16.26 20.23 6.14
CA GLY A 467 -16.80 21.59 5.91
C GLY A 467 -16.53 22.59 7.05
N ILE A 468 -15.88 22.18 8.14
CA ILE A 468 -15.55 23.03 9.29
C ILE A 468 -14.05 23.32 9.27
N ASP A 469 -13.68 24.60 9.40
CA ASP A 469 -12.28 25.04 9.40
C ASP A 469 -11.46 24.36 10.50
N GLY A 470 -10.30 23.83 10.15
CA GLY A 470 -9.40 23.11 11.06
C GLY A 470 -9.92 21.75 11.57
N VAL A 471 -11.09 21.29 11.09
CA VAL A 471 -11.63 19.98 11.44
C VAL A 471 -11.45 18.99 10.28
N PHE A 472 -10.81 17.87 10.56
CA PHE A 472 -10.50 16.78 9.63
C PHE A 472 -11.24 15.51 10.04
N ALA A 473 -11.40 14.56 9.12
CA ALA A 473 -11.92 13.25 9.48
C ALA A 473 -11.21 12.13 8.72
N ALA A 474 -11.09 10.94 9.34
CA ALA A 474 -10.44 9.78 8.77
C ALA A 474 -10.97 8.45 9.33
N GLY A 475 -10.57 7.35 8.69
CA GLY A 475 -10.95 5.99 9.08
C GLY A 475 -12.39 5.66 8.70
N ASP A 476 -12.96 4.67 9.40
CA ASP A 476 -14.29 4.15 9.08
C ASP A 476 -15.41 5.19 9.25
N GLY A 477 -15.19 6.26 10.01
CA GLY A 477 -16.10 7.40 10.08
C GLY A 477 -16.33 8.09 8.73
N VAL A 478 -15.36 7.98 7.80
CA VAL A 478 -15.41 8.55 6.44
C VAL A 478 -15.73 7.49 5.38
N THR A 479 -15.13 6.31 5.49
CA THR A 479 -15.21 5.27 4.44
C THR A 479 -16.32 4.25 4.63
N GLY A 480 -17.02 4.29 5.76
CA GLY A 480 -17.76 3.15 6.27
C GLY A 480 -16.82 2.07 6.83
N PRO A 481 -17.36 0.98 7.42
CA PRO A 481 -16.56 -0.07 8.00
C PRO A 481 -15.68 -0.75 6.94
N LYS A 482 -14.36 -0.65 7.14
CA LYS A 482 -13.31 -1.20 6.27
C LYS A 482 -12.26 -1.93 7.10
N THR A 483 -11.09 -2.13 6.52
CA THR A 483 -9.98 -2.82 7.17
C THR A 483 -9.11 -1.88 8.00
N ALA A 484 -8.43 -2.41 9.01
CA ALA A 484 -7.52 -1.63 9.85
C ALA A 484 -6.43 -0.92 9.02
N ILE A 485 -5.88 -1.59 7.99
CA ILE A 485 -4.85 -1.00 7.12
C ILE A 485 -5.37 0.21 6.31
N MET A 486 -6.65 0.23 5.93
CA MET A 486 -7.27 1.39 5.30
C MET A 486 -7.46 2.55 6.28
N ALA A 487 -7.83 2.24 7.52
CA ALA A 487 -7.92 3.24 8.59
C ALA A 487 -6.55 3.85 8.92
N ILE A 488 -5.48 3.05 8.92
CA ILE A 488 -4.09 3.49 9.05
C ILE A 488 -3.71 4.44 7.92
N ALA A 489 -3.95 4.05 6.68
CA ALA A 489 -3.68 4.91 5.51
C ALA A 489 -4.44 6.25 5.59
N GLY A 490 -5.71 6.22 5.95
CA GLY A 490 -6.53 7.42 6.16
C GLY A 490 -6.01 8.32 7.29
N GLY A 491 -5.58 7.71 8.41
CA GLY A 491 -5.01 8.42 9.56
C GLY A 491 -3.69 9.12 9.21
N LYS A 492 -2.79 8.45 8.49
CA LYS A 492 -1.54 9.04 7.97
C LYS A 492 -1.83 10.24 7.06
N LYS A 493 -2.73 10.06 6.09
CA LYS A 493 -3.12 11.12 5.16
C LYS A 493 -3.66 12.35 5.88
N ALA A 494 -4.61 12.17 6.80
CA ALA A 494 -5.18 13.25 7.59
C ALA A 494 -4.12 13.95 8.45
N ALA A 495 -3.21 13.20 9.08
CA ALA A 495 -2.11 13.75 9.88
C ALA A 495 -1.20 14.68 9.07
N MET A 496 -0.82 14.28 7.85
CA MET A 496 0.02 15.10 6.97
C MET A 496 -0.69 16.40 6.55
N ALA A 497 -1.98 16.32 6.21
CA ALA A 497 -2.78 17.48 5.89
C ALA A 497 -2.96 18.44 7.11
N MET A 498 -3.25 17.87 8.29
CA MET A 498 -3.34 18.62 9.55
C MET A 498 -2.04 19.34 9.89
N SER A 499 -0.89 18.67 9.73
CA SER A 499 0.43 19.27 9.97
C SER A 499 0.65 20.50 9.08
N GLN A 500 0.37 20.38 7.77
CA GLN A 500 0.48 21.51 6.84
C GLN A 500 -0.45 22.66 7.23
N TYR A 501 -1.71 22.36 7.57
CA TYR A 501 -2.69 23.33 8.02
C TYR A 501 -2.21 24.08 9.27
N MET A 502 -1.80 23.35 10.31
CA MET A 502 -1.34 23.97 11.58
C MET A 502 -0.10 24.86 11.40
N LEU A 503 0.74 24.54 10.42
CA LEU A 503 1.91 25.33 10.06
C LEU A 503 1.60 26.49 9.12
N GLY A 504 0.33 26.74 8.76
CA GLY A 504 -0.10 27.80 7.84
C GLY A 504 0.38 27.58 6.41
N LYS A 505 0.69 26.33 6.02
CA LYS A 505 1.10 25.97 4.66
C LYS A 505 -0.13 25.63 3.82
N THR A 506 -0.03 25.86 2.52
CA THR A 506 -1.01 25.31 1.57
C THR A 506 -0.98 23.79 1.66
N ILE A 507 -2.15 23.17 1.86
CA ILE A 507 -2.24 21.72 1.86
C ILE A 507 -2.00 21.21 0.43
N THR A 508 -0.86 20.60 0.23
CA THR A 508 -0.47 19.99 -1.04
C THR A 508 -0.54 18.48 -0.92
N VAL A 509 -1.18 17.86 -1.90
CA VAL A 509 -1.13 16.42 -2.07
C VAL A 509 -0.06 16.14 -3.11
N GLU A 510 0.98 15.42 -2.72
CA GLU A 510 1.94 14.95 -3.71
C GLU A 510 1.21 14.05 -4.71
N PRO A 511 1.36 14.31 -6.03
CA PRO A 511 0.78 13.44 -7.03
C PRO A 511 1.35 12.03 -6.85
N GLU A 512 0.48 11.03 -6.97
CA GLU A 512 0.96 9.64 -6.95
C GLU A 512 2.01 9.44 -8.06
N PRO A 513 3.14 8.81 -7.72
CA PRO A 513 4.16 8.54 -8.73
C PRO A 513 3.59 7.60 -9.80
N TYR A 514 4.03 7.80 -11.02
CA TYR A 514 3.67 6.89 -12.11
C TYR A 514 4.15 5.47 -11.82
N HIS A 515 3.28 4.50 -12.06
CA HIS A 515 3.59 3.08 -11.89
C HIS A 515 3.36 2.34 -13.21
N HIS A 516 4.41 1.88 -13.84
CA HIS A 516 4.32 0.88 -14.88
C HIS A 516 4.11 -0.48 -14.22
N ILE A 517 3.16 -1.26 -14.71
CA ILE A 517 2.89 -2.62 -14.25
C ILE A 517 3.04 -3.62 -15.40
N LYS A 518 3.73 -4.72 -15.13
CA LYS A 518 3.99 -5.81 -16.09
C LYS A 518 2.68 -6.46 -16.56
N ALA A 519 1.77 -6.75 -15.64
CA ALA A 519 0.43 -7.25 -15.92
C ALA A 519 -0.51 -6.96 -14.76
N LYS A 520 -1.82 -6.81 -15.04
CA LYS A 520 -2.87 -6.56 -14.02
C LYS A 520 -3.08 -7.78 -13.12
N ASP A 521 -3.02 -8.98 -13.68
CA ASP A 521 -3.09 -10.24 -12.94
C ASP A 521 -1.80 -11.03 -13.13
N TYR A 522 -1.36 -11.74 -12.09
CA TYR A 522 -0.17 -12.60 -12.18
C TYR A 522 -0.38 -13.80 -13.13
N LYS A 523 -1.64 -14.19 -13.38
CA LYS A 523 -2.00 -15.26 -14.33
C LYS A 523 -1.68 -14.92 -15.78
N ASP A 524 -1.59 -13.62 -16.09
CA ASP A 524 -1.28 -13.12 -17.43
C ASP A 524 0.23 -13.03 -17.69
N ILE A 525 1.07 -13.44 -16.72
CA ILE A 525 2.52 -13.40 -16.85
C ILE A 525 3.04 -14.78 -17.21
N ASP A 526 3.79 -14.85 -18.31
CA ASP A 526 4.52 -16.07 -18.70
C ASP A 526 5.63 -16.37 -17.66
N PRO A 527 5.61 -17.53 -17.00
CA PRO A 527 6.68 -17.96 -16.09
C PRO A 527 8.08 -17.93 -16.71
N ALA A 528 8.21 -18.11 -18.03
CA ALA A 528 9.47 -18.05 -18.75
C ALA A 528 10.17 -16.67 -18.61
N THR A 529 9.43 -15.59 -18.32
CA THR A 529 10.01 -14.26 -18.10
C THR A 529 10.86 -14.15 -16.83
N PHE A 530 10.85 -15.17 -15.97
CA PHE A 530 11.67 -15.29 -14.75
C PHE A 530 12.88 -16.23 -14.94
N VAL A 531 13.09 -16.72 -16.14
CA VAL A 531 14.28 -17.53 -16.48
C VAL A 531 15.43 -16.58 -16.83
N ASN A 532 16.61 -16.80 -16.27
CA ASN A 532 17.81 -16.03 -16.61
C ASN A 532 18.51 -16.59 -17.88
N GLU A 533 19.52 -15.91 -18.40
CA GLU A 533 20.26 -16.31 -19.60
C GLU A 533 20.98 -17.68 -19.47
N LYS A 534 21.23 -18.13 -18.24
CA LYS A 534 21.78 -19.48 -17.97
C LYS A 534 20.72 -20.57 -18.00
N GLY A 535 19.46 -20.23 -18.29
CA GLY A 535 18.35 -21.14 -18.27
C GLY A 535 17.89 -21.53 -16.84
N SER A 536 18.42 -20.85 -15.81
CA SER A 536 17.98 -21.06 -14.44
C SER A 536 16.63 -20.41 -14.22
N SER A 537 15.64 -21.20 -13.86
CA SER A 537 14.34 -20.72 -13.42
C SER A 537 14.37 -20.32 -11.94
N VAL A 538 13.32 -19.63 -11.48
CA VAL A 538 13.13 -19.37 -10.06
C VAL A 538 13.12 -20.70 -9.30
N GLU A 539 13.97 -20.81 -8.28
CA GLU A 539 13.97 -21.97 -7.39
C GLU A 539 12.62 -22.09 -6.68
N LYS A 540 12.03 -23.29 -6.75
CA LYS A 540 10.79 -23.61 -6.04
C LYS A 540 11.13 -23.94 -4.60
N ILE A 541 10.69 -23.09 -3.68
CA ILE A 541 10.84 -23.29 -2.24
C ILE A 541 9.43 -23.39 -1.66
N GLU A 542 9.14 -24.48 -0.97
CA GLU A 542 7.83 -24.67 -0.34
C GLU A 542 7.51 -23.54 0.64
N LYS A 543 6.26 -23.07 0.54
CA LYS A 543 5.73 -22.04 1.44
C LYS A 543 5.76 -22.53 2.89
N VAL A 544 6.29 -21.69 3.79
CA VAL A 544 6.23 -21.95 5.22
C VAL A 544 4.80 -21.79 5.71
N GLN A 545 4.26 -22.80 6.36
CA GLN A 545 2.95 -22.74 6.97
C GLN A 545 3.04 -22.07 8.34
N MET A 546 2.05 -21.21 8.66
CA MET A 546 1.95 -20.59 9.98
C MET A 546 1.69 -21.68 11.03
N PRO A 547 2.54 -21.84 12.06
CA PRO A 547 2.24 -22.72 13.16
C PRO A 547 0.98 -22.27 13.91
N MET A 548 0.09 -23.21 14.21
CA MET A 548 -1.22 -22.93 14.82
C MET A 548 -1.51 -23.90 15.96
N LEU A 549 -2.33 -23.45 16.92
CA LEU A 549 -2.92 -24.34 17.90
C LEU A 549 -3.80 -25.40 17.23
N THR A 550 -3.78 -26.64 17.72
CA THR A 550 -4.73 -27.68 17.30
C THR A 550 -6.15 -27.35 17.73
N LYS A 551 -7.15 -28.01 17.14
CA LYS A 551 -8.56 -27.79 17.52
C LYS A 551 -8.77 -27.98 19.02
N GLU A 552 -8.24 -29.04 19.59
CA GLU A 552 -8.37 -29.38 21.02
C GLU A 552 -7.71 -28.34 21.92
N GLN A 553 -6.63 -27.71 21.46
CA GLN A 553 -5.94 -26.65 22.19
C GLN A 553 -6.69 -25.31 22.16
N ARG A 554 -7.69 -25.15 21.27
CA ARG A 554 -8.53 -23.93 21.15
C ARG A 554 -9.81 -24.00 21.97
N ASP A 555 -10.21 -25.19 22.43
CA ASP A 555 -11.49 -25.40 23.11
C ASP A 555 -11.55 -24.67 24.44
N ASN A 556 -12.64 -23.94 24.68
CA ASN A 556 -12.95 -23.23 25.92
C ASN A 556 -11.89 -22.24 26.40
N ASN A 557 -11.09 -21.68 25.48
CA ASN A 557 -10.10 -20.65 25.81
C ASN A 557 -9.96 -19.61 24.69
N PHE A 558 -9.25 -18.51 25.00
CA PHE A 558 -8.99 -17.40 24.10
C PHE A 558 -7.50 -17.23 23.82
N ASN A 559 -6.71 -18.29 23.90
CA ASN A 559 -5.29 -18.27 23.57
C ASN A 559 -5.10 -17.91 22.08
N GLU A 560 -4.02 -17.21 21.77
CA GLU A 560 -3.70 -16.84 20.39
C GLU A 560 -3.56 -18.09 19.52
N VAL A 561 -4.32 -18.16 18.42
CA VAL A 561 -4.40 -19.36 17.56
C VAL A 561 -3.17 -19.50 16.68
N GLU A 562 -2.74 -18.41 16.03
CA GLU A 562 -1.50 -18.37 15.23
C GLU A 562 -0.31 -18.17 16.14
N LEU A 563 0.71 -19.03 16.09
CA LEU A 563 1.85 -18.99 17.02
C LEU A 563 3.01 -18.09 16.56
N GLY A 564 3.01 -17.66 15.31
CA GLY A 564 4.10 -16.88 14.71
C GLY A 564 5.22 -17.76 14.12
N PHE A 565 6.08 -17.16 13.31
CA PHE A 565 7.25 -17.83 12.74
C PHE A 565 8.43 -17.82 13.72
N SER A 566 9.20 -18.89 13.73
CA SER A 566 10.57 -18.89 14.23
C SER A 566 11.48 -18.07 13.29
N GLU A 567 12.69 -17.76 13.74
CA GLU A 567 13.66 -17.04 12.93
C GLU A 567 14.02 -17.79 11.63
N GLU A 568 14.22 -19.10 11.73
CA GLU A 568 14.53 -19.96 10.59
C GLU A 568 13.38 -19.99 9.57
N GLU A 569 12.15 -20.16 10.05
CA GLU A 569 10.95 -20.13 9.22
C GLU A 569 10.76 -18.77 8.52
N ALA A 570 11.01 -17.68 9.24
CA ALA A 570 10.90 -16.33 8.69
C ALA A 570 11.95 -16.07 7.61
N LYS A 571 13.21 -16.43 7.82
CA LYS A 571 14.28 -16.33 6.81
C LYS A 571 13.96 -17.18 5.57
N LYS A 572 13.52 -18.42 5.77
CA LYS A 572 13.13 -19.33 4.68
C LYS A 572 11.96 -18.74 3.87
N GLU A 573 10.90 -18.26 4.53
CA GLU A 573 9.76 -17.64 3.82
C GLU A 573 10.15 -16.35 3.10
N ALA A 574 10.99 -15.51 3.73
CA ALA A 574 11.47 -14.28 3.14
C ALA A 574 12.35 -14.50 1.90
N SER A 575 13.17 -15.57 1.88
CA SER A 575 14.05 -15.92 0.74
C SER A 575 13.28 -16.28 -0.53
N ARG A 576 11.99 -16.62 -0.43
CA ARG A 576 11.11 -16.89 -1.56
C ARG A 576 10.74 -15.63 -2.37
N CYS A 577 11.01 -14.43 -1.86
CA CYS A 577 10.60 -13.19 -2.50
C CYS A 577 11.30 -12.98 -3.85
N LEU A 578 10.51 -12.67 -4.90
CA LEU A 578 11.01 -12.44 -6.25
C LEU A 578 11.58 -11.02 -6.47
N SER A 579 11.49 -10.13 -5.50
CA SER A 579 11.92 -8.73 -5.62
C SER A 579 11.40 -8.06 -6.90
N CYS A 580 10.08 -8.09 -7.10
CA CYS A 580 9.42 -7.74 -8.37
C CYS A 580 9.57 -6.28 -8.79
N GLY A 581 9.73 -5.33 -7.85
CA GLY A 581 9.88 -3.91 -8.14
C GLY A 581 11.22 -3.59 -8.81
N CYS A 582 11.25 -2.50 -9.55
CA CYS A 582 12.47 -2.02 -10.20
C CYS A 582 13.43 -1.43 -9.16
N ALA A 583 14.69 -1.87 -9.16
CA ALA A 583 15.71 -1.35 -8.27
C ALA A 583 16.02 0.15 -8.49
N ASP A 584 15.64 0.69 -9.65
CA ASP A 584 15.86 2.08 -10.06
C ASP A 584 14.58 2.93 -10.01
N ALA A 585 13.52 2.47 -9.37
CA ALA A 585 12.20 3.10 -9.43
C ALA A 585 12.21 4.57 -8.98
N ASP A 586 12.98 4.92 -7.96
CA ASP A 586 12.99 6.27 -7.38
C ASP A 586 13.79 7.27 -8.20
N GLU A 587 14.84 6.81 -8.92
CA GLU A 587 15.70 7.65 -9.75
C GLU A 587 15.33 7.60 -11.25
N CYS A 588 14.39 6.73 -11.63
CA CYS A 588 14.02 6.51 -13.02
C CYS A 588 13.43 7.76 -13.67
N LYS A 589 14.16 8.33 -14.64
CA LYS A 589 13.72 9.52 -15.40
C LYS A 589 12.49 9.24 -16.26
N LEU A 590 12.35 8.04 -16.81
CA LEU A 590 11.18 7.65 -17.59
C LEU A 590 9.91 7.68 -16.72
N ARG A 591 9.96 7.09 -15.52
CA ARG A 591 8.88 7.11 -14.53
C ARG A 591 8.49 8.52 -14.13
N LYS A 592 9.49 9.36 -13.82
CA LYS A 592 9.28 10.76 -13.42
C LYS A 592 8.58 11.56 -14.51
N TYR A 593 9.05 11.47 -15.75
CA TYR A 593 8.42 12.22 -16.84
C TYR A 593 7.08 11.63 -17.26
N ALA A 594 6.88 10.32 -17.17
CA ALA A 594 5.57 9.71 -17.39
C ALA A 594 4.51 10.28 -16.42
N ALA A 595 4.86 10.48 -15.13
CA ALA A 595 3.98 11.15 -14.16
C ALA A 595 3.69 12.61 -14.57
N VAL A 596 4.73 13.38 -14.87
CA VAL A 596 4.61 14.83 -15.18
C VAL A 596 3.71 15.07 -16.40
N TYR A 597 3.83 14.25 -17.44
CA TYR A 597 3.08 14.42 -18.69
C TYR A 597 1.80 13.58 -18.77
N GLY A 598 1.46 12.84 -17.69
CA GLY A 598 0.26 12.00 -17.64
C GLY A 598 0.25 10.92 -18.74
N ALA A 599 1.41 10.30 -19.01
CA ALA A 599 1.55 9.25 -20.01
C ALA A 599 0.83 7.96 -19.54
N ASN A 600 0.19 7.26 -20.51
CA ASN A 600 -0.49 6.00 -20.24
C ASN A 600 0.22 4.86 -20.96
N GLN A 601 0.64 3.82 -20.24
CA GLN A 601 1.30 2.64 -20.81
C GLN A 601 0.42 1.85 -21.81
N GLU A 602 -0.90 1.98 -21.70
CA GLU A 602 -1.86 1.26 -22.55
C GLU A 602 -2.25 2.04 -23.82
N ALA A 603 -1.89 3.33 -23.93
CA ALA A 603 -2.33 4.20 -25.02
C ALA A 603 -1.84 3.71 -26.40
N LEU A 604 -0.65 3.14 -26.47
CA LEU A 604 -0.01 2.62 -27.68
C LEU A 604 0.44 1.18 -27.49
N SER A 605 -0.33 0.39 -26.72
CA SER A 605 -0.04 -1.02 -26.47
C SER A 605 -0.11 -1.85 -27.76
N GLY A 606 0.80 -2.80 -27.89
CA GLY A 606 0.91 -3.70 -29.04
C GLY A 606 1.71 -4.92 -28.67
N GLU A 607 2.33 -5.55 -29.67
CA GLU A 607 3.28 -6.63 -29.47
C GLU A 607 4.48 -6.16 -28.65
N GLN A 608 4.88 -6.94 -27.66
CA GLN A 608 6.05 -6.68 -26.81
C GLN A 608 7.07 -7.78 -26.94
N THR A 609 8.33 -7.41 -27.10
CA THR A 609 9.43 -8.37 -26.98
C THR A 609 9.81 -8.57 -25.53
N THR A 610 10.04 -9.82 -25.14
CA THR A 610 10.53 -10.18 -23.80
C THR A 610 11.89 -10.85 -23.90
N HIS A 611 12.76 -10.54 -22.97
CA HIS A 611 14.13 -11.04 -22.94
C HIS A 611 14.45 -11.63 -21.57
N PRO A 612 15.29 -12.66 -21.49
CA PRO A 612 15.82 -13.13 -20.21
C PRO A 612 16.70 -12.06 -19.56
N ILE A 613 16.78 -12.09 -18.23
CA ILE A 613 17.61 -11.16 -17.47
C ILE A 613 19.05 -11.66 -17.48
N ASP A 614 19.99 -10.83 -17.94
CA ASP A 614 21.42 -11.15 -17.91
C ASP A 614 22.03 -10.76 -16.56
N ASP A 615 22.26 -11.73 -15.72
CA ASP A 615 22.91 -11.64 -14.41
C ASP A 615 24.32 -12.26 -14.42
N SER A 616 24.89 -12.50 -15.59
CA SER A 616 26.18 -13.16 -15.76
C SER A 616 27.36 -12.31 -15.29
N HIS A 617 27.23 -10.99 -15.37
CA HIS A 617 28.31 -10.06 -15.04
C HIS A 617 28.50 -9.94 -13.53
N ARG A 618 29.77 -9.84 -13.09
CA ARG A 618 30.14 -9.80 -11.67
C ARG A 618 29.51 -8.62 -10.90
N TYR A 619 29.34 -7.45 -11.55
CA TYR A 619 28.90 -6.22 -10.89
C TYR A 619 27.60 -5.64 -11.44
N ILE A 620 27.11 -6.10 -12.59
CA ILE A 620 25.99 -5.51 -13.32
C ILE A 620 24.90 -6.55 -13.56
N VAL A 621 23.66 -6.16 -13.32
CA VAL A 621 22.47 -6.86 -13.82
C VAL A 621 21.92 -6.09 -15.02
N ARG A 622 21.68 -6.78 -16.13
CA ARG A 622 21.13 -6.24 -17.36
C ARG A 622 19.72 -6.78 -17.61
N ASP A 623 18.74 -5.90 -17.58
CA ASP A 623 17.34 -6.22 -17.88
C ASP A 623 16.91 -5.48 -19.16
N ARG A 624 16.99 -6.18 -20.30
CA ARG A 624 16.66 -5.62 -21.61
C ARG A 624 15.19 -5.18 -21.71
N ASN A 625 14.30 -5.80 -20.94
CA ASN A 625 12.90 -5.46 -20.92
C ASN A 625 12.61 -4.00 -20.46
N LYS A 626 13.57 -3.37 -19.80
CA LYS A 626 13.51 -1.98 -19.33
C LYS A 626 14.29 -1.00 -20.20
N CYS A 627 14.91 -1.49 -21.28
CA CYS A 627 15.71 -0.67 -22.19
C CYS A 627 14.83 0.19 -23.09
N ILE A 628 15.13 1.49 -23.20
CA ILE A 628 14.45 2.44 -24.07
C ILE A 628 15.30 2.81 -25.32
N LEU A 629 16.31 2.04 -25.65
CA LEU A 629 17.20 2.21 -26.81
C LEU A 629 17.81 3.63 -26.92
N CYS A 630 18.10 4.27 -25.80
CA CYS A 630 18.62 5.64 -25.75
C CYS A 630 20.11 5.78 -26.13
N ALA A 631 20.79 4.66 -26.35
CA ALA A 631 22.21 4.57 -26.72
C ALA A 631 23.22 5.19 -25.72
N ARG A 632 22.81 5.59 -24.52
CA ARG A 632 23.75 6.21 -23.57
C ARG A 632 24.85 5.22 -23.15
N CYS A 633 24.49 3.98 -22.80
CA CYS A 633 25.46 2.92 -22.45
C CYS A 633 26.41 2.59 -23.62
N VAL A 634 25.90 2.54 -24.85
CA VAL A 634 26.72 2.30 -26.06
C VAL A 634 27.77 3.39 -26.20
N ARG A 635 27.33 4.65 -26.23
CA ARG A 635 28.21 5.82 -26.48
C ARG A 635 29.23 6.03 -25.37
N ILE A 636 28.82 5.92 -24.09
CA ILE A 636 29.76 6.10 -22.99
C ILE A 636 30.80 4.97 -22.93
N CYS A 637 30.42 3.74 -23.34
CA CYS A 637 31.35 2.63 -23.43
C CYS A 637 32.37 2.79 -24.53
N ILE A 638 31.97 3.41 -25.66
CA ILE A 638 32.91 3.78 -26.75
C ILE A 638 33.87 4.88 -26.27
N GLU A 639 33.35 5.93 -25.62
CA GLU A 639 34.18 7.02 -25.08
C GLU A 639 35.16 6.54 -23.99
N SER A 640 34.81 5.48 -23.24
CA SER A 640 35.71 4.83 -22.27
C SER A 640 36.79 3.94 -22.92
N GLY A 641 36.72 3.71 -24.21
CA GLY A 641 37.65 2.87 -24.98
C GLY A 641 37.33 1.36 -24.95
N SER A 642 36.29 0.93 -24.21
CA SER A 642 35.93 -0.50 -24.10
C SER A 642 35.06 -0.98 -25.27
N GLY A 643 34.09 -0.18 -25.72
CA GLY A 643 33.24 -0.48 -26.87
C GLY A 643 32.43 -1.78 -26.80
N VAL A 644 32.02 -2.21 -25.58
CA VAL A 644 31.36 -3.46 -25.35
C VAL A 644 29.95 -3.50 -25.92
N PHE A 645 29.20 -2.40 -25.82
CA PHE A 645 27.82 -2.39 -26.28
C PHE A 645 27.68 -1.87 -27.70
N GLY A 646 26.80 -2.52 -28.46
CA GLY A 646 26.38 -2.12 -29.80
C GLY A 646 24.90 -2.36 -30.04
N PHE A 647 24.33 -1.77 -31.10
CA PHE A 647 23.00 -2.09 -31.56
C PHE A 647 23.03 -3.38 -32.40
N VAL A 648 22.10 -4.31 -32.12
CA VAL A 648 21.91 -5.56 -32.87
C VAL A 648 20.46 -5.58 -33.34
N GLY A 649 20.19 -6.20 -34.48
CA GLY A 649 18.86 -6.25 -35.10
C GLY A 649 18.46 -4.97 -35.80
N ARG A 650 17.23 -4.89 -36.30
CA ARG A 650 16.64 -3.74 -36.99
C ARG A 650 15.16 -3.58 -36.63
N GLY A 651 14.66 -2.34 -36.65
CA GLY A 651 13.26 -2.04 -36.38
C GLY A 651 12.82 -2.53 -35.01
N PHE A 652 11.79 -3.33 -34.97
CA PHE A 652 11.22 -3.87 -33.72
C PHE A 652 12.18 -4.79 -32.95
N ASP A 653 13.03 -5.53 -33.68
CA ASP A 653 14.00 -6.48 -33.10
C ASP A 653 15.32 -5.81 -32.66
N THR A 654 15.38 -4.48 -32.66
CA THR A 654 16.58 -3.76 -32.24
C THR A 654 16.82 -3.93 -30.75
N THR A 655 18.03 -4.41 -30.39
CA THR A 655 18.48 -4.52 -28.99
C THR A 655 19.86 -3.90 -28.81
N VAL A 656 20.27 -3.66 -27.57
CA VAL A 656 21.62 -3.27 -27.20
C VAL A 656 22.33 -4.47 -26.61
N GLU A 657 23.36 -4.95 -27.28
CA GLU A 657 24.03 -6.20 -26.95
C GLU A 657 25.56 -6.06 -26.90
N PRO A 658 26.25 -6.91 -26.13
CA PRO A 658 27.66 -7.21 -26.37
C PRO A 658 27.89 -7.89 -27.73
N PRO A 659 29.15 -7.96 -28.24
CA PRO A 659 29.46 -8.66 -29.47
C PRO A 659 28.93 -10.09 -29.48
N PHE A 660 28.38 -10.51 -30.62
CA PHE A 660 27.78 -11.84 -30.83
C PHE A 660 26.63 -12.18 -29.87
N SER A 661 26.04 -11.16 -29.24
CA SER A 661 24.96 -11.31 -28.21
C SER A 661 25.36 -12.23 -27.05
N LEU A 662 26.63 -12.25 -26.70
CA LEU A 662 27.12 -13.00 -25.54
C LEU A 662 26.56 -12.40 -24.24
N PRO A 663 26.42 -13.20 -23.17
CA PRO A 663 26.20 -12.70 -21.84
C PRO A 663 27.25 -11.65 -21.45
N LEU A 664 26.85 -10.56 -20.79
CA LEU A 664 27.75 -9.44 -20.48
C LEU A 664 28.98 -9.87 -19.66
N GLY A 665 28.83 -10.86 -18.79
CA GLY A 665 29.94 -11.39 -17.98
C GLY A 665 30.96 -12.21 -18.76
N GLU A 666 30.67 -12.58 -19.99
CA GLU A 666 31.59 -13.33 -20.86
C GLU A 666 32.42 -12.43 -21.78
N ASP A 667 32.05 -11.14 -21.87
CA ASP A 667 32.80 -10.17 -22.68
C ASP A 667 34.12 -9.77 -22.00
N LYS A 668 35.22 -10.11 -22.67
CA LYS A 668 36.58 -9.88 -22.16
C LYS A 668 37.05 -8.42 -22.29
N ASN A 669 36.33 -7.60 -23.06
CA ASN A 669 36.67 -6.17 -23.24
C ASN A 669 36.03 -5.30 -22.17
N CYS A 670 35.14 -5.84 -21.37
CA CYS A 670 34.52 -5.10 -20.26
C CYS A 670 35.56 -4.79 -19.15
N THR A 671 35.85 -3.51 -18.95
CA THR A 671 36.79 -3.05 -17.93
C THR A 671 36.18 -2.92 -16.54
N ASN A 672 34.92 -3.31 -16.35
CA ASN A 672 34.17 -3.19 -15.10
C ASN A 672 34.06 -1.74 -14.58
N CYS A 673 34.10 -0.75 -15.45
CA CYS A 673 34.14 0.67 -15.06
C CYS A 673 32.79 1.22 -14.55
N GLY A 674 31.65 0.52 -14.79
CA GLY A 674 30.31 0.91 -14.32
C GLY A 674 29.69 2.14 -15.00
N LEU A 675 30.36 2.79 -15.97
CA LEU A 675 29.85 3.99 -16.64
C LEU A 675 28.51 3.76 -17.36
N CYS A 676 28.29 2.56 -17.89
CA CYS A 676 27.02 2.18 -18.53
C CYS A 676 25.86 2.17 -17.54
N VAL A 677 26.08 1.78 -16.29
CA VAL A 677 25.11 1.81 -15.21
C VAL A 677 24.81 3.25 -14.81
N SER A 678 25.85 4.07 -14.54
CA SER A 678 25.68 5.45 -14.10
C SER A 678 24.95 6.33 -15.13
N THR A 679 25.05 6.01 -16.40
CA THR A 679 24.40 6.78 -17.47
C THR A 679 23.00 6.27 -17.82
N CYS A 680 22.61 5.05 -17.47
CA CYS A 680 21.31 4.48 -17.85
C CYS A 680 20.15 5.29 -17.22
N PRO A 681 19.17 5.81 -18.00
CA PRO A 681 18.08 6.63 -17.48
C PRO A 681 16.89 5.80 -16.94
N THR A 682 17.01 4.47 -17.00
CA THR A 682 16.00 3.50 -16.55
C THR A 682 16.70 2.35 -15.82
N GLY A 683 15.96 1.44 -15.23
CA GLY A 683 16.51 0.25 -14.57
C GLY A 683 16.99 -0.87 -15.50
N ALA A 684 17.36 -0.56 -16.75
CA ALA A 684 17.86 -1.58 -17.69
C ALA A 684 19.27 -2.07 -17.36
N LEU A 685 20.09 -1.23 -16.75
CA LEU A 685 21.42 -1.58 -16.23
C LEU A 685 21.47 -1.12 -14.78
N THR A 686 21.63 -2.04 -13.86
CA THR A 686 21.67 -1.77 -12.42
C THR A 686 22.88 -2.44 -11.79
N PRO A 687 23.39 -1.91 -10.66
CA PRO A 687 24.41 -2.61 -9.89
C PRO A 687 23.86 -3.94 -9.36
N ARG A 688 24.73 -4.92 -9.21
CA ARG A 688 24.42 -6.16 -8.50
C ARG A 688 24.34 -5.88 -6.99
N LYS A 689 23.34 -6.41 -6.31
CA LYS A 689 23.04 -6.10 -4.90
C LYS A 689 24.14 -6.50 -3.90
N ASP A 690 24.95 -7.47 -4.26
CA ASP A 690 25.96 -8.15 -3.42
C ASP A 690 27.40 -7.75 -3.75
N THR A 691 27.60 -6.71 -4.57
CA THR A 691 28.95 -6.34 -5.04
C THR A 691 29.16 -4.84 -5.03
N GLU A 692 30.37 -4.41 -4.65
CA GLU A 692 30.84 -3.03 -4.81
C GLU A 692 31.59 -2.88 -6.15
N PHE A 693 31.28 -1.81 -6.88
CA PHE A 693 32.07 -1.47 -8.06
C PHE A 693 33.49 -1.03 -7.66
N PRO A 694 34.51 -1.35 -8.47
CA PRO A 694 35.83 -0.78 -8.27
C PRO A 694 35.77 0.75 -8.20
N THR A 695 36.26 1.33 -7.14
CA THR A 695 36.06 2.75 -6.75
C THR A 695 36.67 3.80 -7.70
N THR A 696 37.47 3.42 -8.67
CA THR A 696 38.26 4.33 -9.50
C THR A 696 37.48 5.07 -10.60
N ALA A 697 36.28 4.61 -10.97
CA ALA A 697 35.51 5.21 -12.07
C ALA A 697 34.38 6.16 -11.61
N TYR A 698 34.14 6.29 -10.32
CA TYR A 698 32.98 7.01 -9.78
C TYR A 698 33.30 8.30 -9.04
N THR A 699 34.57 8.62 -8.81
CA THR A 699 34.98 9.72 -7.92
C THR A 699 34.79 11.13 -8.49
N ASP A 700 34.48 11.27 -9.77
CA ASP A 700 34.37 12.59 -10.42
C ASP A 700 32.97 12.99 -10.94
N SER A 701 31.92 12.27 -10.58
CA SER A 701 30.57 12.66 -10.96
C SER A 701 29.76 13.10 -9.75
N GLU A 702 29.27 14.33 -9.75
CA GLU A 702 28.17 14.84 -8.89
C GLU A 702 26.85 14.10 -9.16
N ASP A 703 26.88 12.81 -9.44
CA ASP A 703 25.70 12.03 -9.78
C ASP A 703 25.04 11.52 -8.50
N VAL A 704 24.10 12.32 -7.98
CA VAL A 704 23.24 12.01 -6.84
C VAL A 704 22.66 10.59 -6.91
N ARG A 705 22.43 10.06 -8.14
CA ARG A 705 21.93 8.73 -8.40
C ARG A 705 22.86 7.62 -7.90
N LEU A 706 24.16 7.76 -8.10
CA LEU A 706 25.13 6.76 -7.64
C LEU A 706 25.24 6.73 -6.12
N THR A 707 25.14 7.89 -5.49
CA THR A 707 25.09 7.99 -4.02
C THR A 707 23.83 7.31 -3.51
N ALA A 708 22.66 7.60 -4.07
CA ALA A 708 21.40 6.96 -3.68
C ALA A 708 21.39 5.44 -3.92
N ILE A 709 21.97 4.96 -5.04
CA ILE A 709 22.12 3.53 -5.31
C ILE A 709 23.12 2.89 -4.34
N LYS A 710 24.23 3.54 -4.03
CA LYS A 710 25.20 3.06 -3.05
C LYS A 710 24.58 2.99 -1.64
N ASP A 711 23.82 4.01 -1.25
CA ASP A 711 23.14 4.05 0.03
C ASP A 711 22.04 2.96 0.12
N ALA A 712 21.28 2.76 -0.94
CA ALA A 712 20.31 1.67 -1.02
C ALA A 712 20.97 0.28 -1.01
N LEU A 713 22.13 0.14 -1.65
CA LEU A 713 22.91 -1.12 -1.64
C LEU A 713 23.62 -1.36 -0.30
N ALA A 714 24.16 -0.32 0.33
CA ALA A 714 24.74 -0.41 1.67
C ALA A 714 23.69 -0.80 2.71
N GLN A 715 22.44 -0.36 2.51
CA GLN A 715 21.30 -0.78 3.32
C GLN A 715 20.84 -2.22 3.03
N CYS A 716 21.24 -2.82 1.90
CA CYS A 716 20.90 -4.19 1.52
C CYS A 716 22.04 -5.21 1.68
N ASN A 717 23.25 -4.81 2.11
CA ASN A 717 24.38 -5.72 2.33
C ASN A 717 24.58 -6.00 3.82
N PRO A 718 24.58 -7.26 4.26
CA PRO A 718 25.22 -7.63 5.53
C PRO A 718 26.74 -7.57 5.33
N ALA A 719 27.44 -6.95 6.25
CA ALA A 719 28.89 -6.98 6.37
C ALA A 719 29.42 -8.41 6.55
#